data_b61f298c3a3aea7d75a4b212d798ba7e
#
_entry.id   b61f298c3a3aea7d75a4b212d798ba7e
#
_cell.length_a   1.000
_cell.length_b   1.000
_cell.length_c   1.000
_cell.angle_alpha   90.00
_cell.angle_beta   90.00
_cell.angle_gamma   90.00
#
_symmetry.space_group_name_H-M   'P 1'
#
loop_
_entity.id
_entity.type
_entity.pdbx_description
1 polymer ?
#
loop_
_entity_poly.entity_id
_entity_poly.type
_entity_poly.pdbx_seq_one_letter_code
_entity_poly.pdbx_strand_id
1 'polypeptide(L)'
;MQHYKELLIVSPFEIPNTTLALETIKTGAYPVLHLGRNLQKAQESLDIMSESTTESFGVCFVDNTTFKLDLPPNVSRVIFPAGMDISVSENIEKLCQVHSLDEAARVIDSGISNIIVKGNEGAGKVSAQSSFILFQSIANKYLKKEINIYIQGGIGIHTSAACLALGAKGVILDSQISLFPECVLTKDQKNIFSKLSGSETTVIDKFRILLRKNSPKLPVNTKYSDVIPLLGGLDINKNILPMGQDISLSIDFVEKYKNLNTFVSSFYEAIYGHIQQAKRLQTIKSDSKLAKSLGIKYPIAQGPMARVSDVPEFACSVADAGALPFIAMSMTTGDAARNLIAESSRLLNDKVWGVGLLGFIPTKQREEQTKYILEYRPPVVLIAGGSPALAKPFEKEGIKAFIHVPSQTLLDIFLKEGAKNFVFEGRESGGHIGPLSSFILWERQIYRLLKEDNLSAFSVFFAGGIHDAFSSAFVSIMSSTLDAKGAKIGVLMGSSYLYTKEAVETKAILPEFQKLAIEENATVILQAAPGQETQSLKSPFTEYFGKEKEKLQQQNLDSKEIWIRLEELNLGRSRIATKGIERIGTDLVKLNEEEQKEKGLYMIGQIAALNQKEMTLDELHKHVAVDNNELLSQLPDIALPTSNTKPLDIAIVGISSIFPDAHNIEEYWRNIVLGKNCITEVPDSRWNKDLYYDSNSTDTDKVVSKWGGFIPSIDFDPLEFGMTPQSLASIEPTQLLSLLVAKQALTDAGYENLS
;
A
#
# COMPACT_ATOMS: atom_id res chain seq x y z
N MET A 1 30.38 -5.42 6.86
CA MET A 1 30.03 -4.75 5.59
C MET A 1 28.73 -4.01 5.78
N GLN A 2 28.71 -2.68 5.64
CA GLN A 2 27.46 -1.92 5.63
C GLN A 2 26.66 -2.34 4.39
N HIS A 3 25.51 -2.97 4.58
CA HIS A 3 24.63 -3.37 3.48
C HIS A 3 23.89 -2.13 2.97
N TYR A 4 24.40 -1.52 1.93
CA TYR A 4 23.69 -0.47 1.21
C TYR A 4 22.41 -1.06 0.61
N LYS A 5 21.27 -0.44 0.93
CA LYS A 5 19.98 -0.74 0.32
C LYS A 5 19.80 0.15 -0.91
N GLU A 6 19.19 -0.38 -1.95
CA GLU A 6 19.14 0.26 -3.26
C GLU A 6 17.72 0.69 -3.64
N LEU A 7 17.61 1.89 -4.18
CA LEU A 7 16.42 2.39 -4.84
C LEU A 7 16.68 2.52 -6.33
N LEU A 8 15.98 1.74 -7.15
CA LEU A 8 16.04 1.81 -8.60
C LEU A 8 14.80 2.53 -9.12
N ILE A 9 14.99 3.46 -10.06
CA ILE A 9 13.90 4.19 -10.71
C ILE A 9 13.91 3.85 -12.19
N VAL A 10 12.85 3.17 -12.63
CA VAL A 10 12.66 2.72 -14.00
C VAL A 10 11.73 3.68 -14.74
N SER A 11 12.04 4.02 -15.97
CA SER A 11 11.15 4.79 -16.85
C SER A 11 9.78 4.11 -16.96
N PRO A 12 8.67 4.77 -16.60
CA PRO A 12 7.35 4.14 -16.55
C PRO A 12 6.76 3.83 -17.93
N PHE A 13 5.72 2.98 -17.95
CA PHE A 13 4.88 2.65 -19.10
C PHE A 13 5.58 1.90 -20.25
N GLU A 14 6.72 1.26 -19.98
CA GLU A 14 7.56 0.61 -21.00
C GLU A 14 7.95 1.59 -22.14
N ILE A 15 8.28 2.83 -21.78
CA ILE A 15 8.67 3.88 -22.72
C ILE A 15 9.97 4.53 -22.25
N PRO A 16 10.95 4.73 -23.12
CA PRO A 16 12.17 5.44 -22.76
C PRO A 16 11.89 6.86 -22.26
N ASN A 17 12.52 7.25 -21.16
CA ASN A 17 12.44 8.61 -20.61
C ASN A 17 13.83 9.05 -20.12
N THR A 18 14.59 9.62 -21.04
CA THR A 18 15.98 10.07 -20.79
C THR A 18 16.04 11.21 -19.78
N THR A 19 15.07 12.13 -19.80
CA THR A 19 14.96 13.24 -18.82
C THR A 19 14.86 12.70 -17.41
N LEU A 20 13.94 11.76 -17.16
CA LEU A 20 13.78 11.12 -15.85
C LEU A 20 15.05 10.40 -15.43
N ALA A 21 15.69 9.66 -16.34
CA ALA A 21 16.91 8.92 -16.03
C ALA A 21 18.06 9.87 -15.65
N LEU A 22 18.27 10.96 -16.38
CA LEU A 22 19.28 11.98 -16.09
C LEU A 22 19.00 12.73 -14.77
N GLU A 23 17.76 13.05 -14.48
CA GLU A 23 17.40 13.66 -13.19
C GLU A 23 17.55 12.67 -12.03
N THR A 24 17.28 11.38 -12.25
CA THR A 24 17.50 10.34 -11.23
C THR A 24 18.96 10.25 -10.80
N ILE A 25 19.91 10.35 -11.72
CA ILE A 25 21.37 10.34 -11.43
C ILE A 25 21.72 11.38 -10.35
N LYS A 26 21.10 12.54 -10.39
CA LYS A 26 21.37 13.65 -9.47
C LYS A 26 20.86 13.40 -8.05
N THR A 27 19.99 12.41 -7.85
CA THR A 27 19.31 12.16 -6.56
C THR A 27 19.99 11.13 -5.67
N GLY A 28 20.91 10.34 -6.22
CA GLY A 28 21.51 9.17 -5.54
C GLY A 28 20.69 7.87 -5.64
N ALA A 29 19.52 7.87 -6.27
CA ALA A 29 18.85 6.66 -6.72
C ALA A 29 19.49 6.13 -8.01
N TYR A 30 19.36 4.83 -8.26
CA TYR A 30 19.93 4.22 -9.45
C TYR A 30 18.97 4.34 -10.65
N PRO A 31 19.34 5.04 -11.74
CA PRO A 31 18.50 5.24 -12.90
C PRO A 31 18.45 4.01 -13.78
N VAL A 32 17.27 3.66 -14.30
CA VAL A 32 17.06 2.59 -15.27
C VAL A 32 16.22 3.11 -16.43
N LEU A 33 16.82 3.17 -17.61
CA LEU A 33 16.13 3.55 -18.85
C LEU A 33 15.36 2.35 -19.39
N HIS A 34 14.04 2.46 -19.48
CA HIS A 34 13.25 1.45 -20.18
C HIS A 34 13.45 1.58 -21.69
N LEU A 35 13.80 0.52 -22.38
CA LEU A 35 14.11 0.57 -23.83
C LEU A 35 12.84 0.54 -24.69
N GLY A 36 11.70 0.16 -24.13
CA GLY A 36 10.44 0.12 -24.86
C GLY A 36 10.40 -0.96 -25.94
N ARG A 37 9.49 -0.77 -26.91
CA ARG A 37 9.20 -1.77 -27.96
C ARG A 37 9.62 -1.30 -29.36
N ASN A 38 10.22 -0.13 -29.50
CA ASN A 38 10.68 0.43 -30.77
C ASN A 38 12.21 0.55 -30.78
N LEU A 39 12.87 -0.23 -31.65
CA LEU A 39 14.32 -0.31 -31.75
C LEU A 39 14.98 1.06 -31.99
N GLN A 40 14.44 1.86 -32.91
CA GLN A 40 15.01 3.15 -33.26
C GLN A 40 14.94 4.11 -32.06
N LYS A 41 13.79 4.19 -31.36
CA LYS A 41 13.65 5.03 -30.17
C LYS A 41 14.54 4.56 -29.03
N ALA A 42 14.72 3.24 -28.88
CA ALA A 42 15.62 2.67 -27.88
C ALA A 42 17.06 3.13 -28.13
N GLN A 43 17.55 3.02 -29.38
CA GLN A 43 18.91 3.45 -29.73
C GLN A 43 19.09 4.96 -29.59
N GLU A 44 18.17 5.77 -30.12
CA GLU A 44 18.18 7.23 -29.96
C GLU A 44 18.26 7.64 -28.48
N SER A 45 17.54 6.93 -27.59
CA SER A 45 17.56 7.21 -26.16
C SER A 45 18.87 6.79 -25.49
N LEU A 46 19.50 5.69 -25.93
CA LEU A 46 20.81 5.27 -25.46
C LEU A 46 21.89 6.27 -25.90
N ASP A 47 21.83 6.75 -27.14
CA ASP A 47 22.75 7.76 -27.68
C ASP A 47 22.66 9.07 -26.87
N ILE A 48 21.43 9.55 -26.59
CA ILE A 48 21.21 10.73 -25.74
C ILE A 48 21.79 10.53 -24.35
N MET A 49 21.58 9.36 -23.72
CA MET A 49 22.14 9.07 -22.39
C MET A 49 23.68 9.05 -22.44
N SER A 50 24.26 8.42 -23.44
CA SER A 50 25.72 8.33 -23.61
C SER A 50 26.39 9.68 -23.81
N GLU A 51 25.75 10.59 -24.54
CA GLU A 51 26.24 11.96 -24.78
C GLU A 51 26.02 12.88 -23.57
N SER A 52 24.99 12.63 -22.77
CA SER A 52 24.58 13.52 -21.67
C SER A 52 25.24 13.22 -20.33
N THR A 53 25.79 12.01 -20.12
CA THR A 53 26.39 11.62 -18.84
C THR A 53 27.46 10.55 -18.98
N THR A 54 28.48 10.63 -18.11
CA THR A 54 29.48 9.57 -17.90
C THR A 54 29.12 8.65 -16.73
N GLU A 55 28.10 9.01 -15.93
CA GLU A 55 27.65 8.20 -14.82
C GLU A 55 27.00 6.90 -15.28
N SER A 56 27.09 5.88 -14.44
CA SER A 56 26.51 4.57 -14.76
C SER A 56 24.99 4.57 -14.64
N PHE A 57 24.33 3.88 -15.57
CA PHE A 57 22.89 3.64 -15.53
C PHE A 57 22.54 2.21 -15.95
N GLY A 58 21.31 1.82 -15.70
CA GLY A 58 20.76 0.54 -16.12
C GLY A 58 19.82 0.68 -17.31
N VAL A 59 19.57 -0.44 -17.99
CA VAL A 59 18.54 -0.53 -19.02
C VAL A 59 17.55 -1.64 -18.70
N CYS A 60 16.29 -1.46 -19.10
CA CYS A 60 15.21 -2.44 -18.90
C CYS A 60 14.65 -2.87 -20.27
N PHE A 61 14.67 -4.17 -20.53
CA PHE A 61 14.09 -4.78 -21.72
C PHE A 61 12.64 -5.20 -21.46
N VAL A 62 11.81 -5.18 -22.49
CA VAL A 62 10.46 -5.78 -22.48
C VAL A 62 10.53 -7.22 -22.98
N ASP A 63 9.46 -7.99 -22.65
CA ASP A 63 9.29 -9.33 -23.17
C ASP A 63 9.18 -9.36 -24.71
N ASN A 64 9.60 -10.48 -25.32
CA ASN A 64 9.53 -10.73 -26.76
C ASN A 64 10.28 -9.72 -27.66
N THR A 65 11.25 -8.97 -27.12
CA THR A 65 12.11 -8.12 -27.95
C THR A 65 13.42 -8.84 -28.26
N THR A 66 13.74 -8.94 -29.56
CA THR A 66 15.00 -9.56 -30.06
C THR A 66 15.99 -8.50 -30.52
N PHE A 67 16.00 -7.34 -29.85
CA PHE A 67 16.86 -6.23 -30.26
C PHE A 67 18.33 -6.54 -30.02
N LYS A 68 19.13 -6.46 -31.08
CA LYS A 68 20.58 -6.26 -30.95
C LYS A 68 20.81 -4.76 -30.84
N LEU A 69 21.09 -4.28 -29.64
CA LEU A 69 21.42 -2.89 -29.35
C LEU A 69 22.91 -2.81 -29.00
N ASP A 70 23.55 -1.76 -29.43
CA ASP A 70 24.91 -1.42 -28.99
C ASP A 70 24.78 -0.65 -27.67
N LEU A 71 24.97 -1.35 -26.53
CA LEU A 71 24.91 -0.75 -25.22
C LEU A 71 26.12 0.13 -24.96
N PRO A 72 25.92 1.42 -24.56
CA PRO A 72 27.02 2.31 -24.20
C PRO A 72 27.89 1.77 -23.06
N PRO A 73 29.19 2.14 -22.98
CA PRO A 73 30.12 1.65 -21.94
C PRO A 73 29.69 1.95 -20.49
N ASN A 74 28.89 2.97 -20.29
CA ASN A 74 28.35 3.38 -18.98
C ASN A 74 27.05 2.66 -18.59
N VAL A 75 26.56 1.71 -19.40
CA VAL A 75 25.52 0.77 -18.97
C VAL A 75 26.15 -0.29 -18.08
N SER A 76 25.79 -0.30 -16.79
CA SER A 76 26.34 -1.22 -15.79
C SER A 76 25.36 -2.30 -15.35
N ARG A 77 24.06 -2.15 -15.65
CA ARG A 77 23.00 -3.11 -15.27
C ARG A 77 22.01 -3.33 -16.40
N VAL A 78 21.51 -4.57 -16.51
CA VAL A 78 20.40 -4.93 -17.40
C VAL A 78 19.28 -5.60 -16.60
N ILE A 79 18.05 -5.11 -16.80
CA ILE A 79 16.83 -5.70 -16.28
C ILE A 79 16.09 -6.37 -17.44
N PHE A 80 15.66 -7.62 -17.26
CA PHE A 80 14.96 -8.39 -18.27
C PHE A 80 14.00 -9.41 -17.66
N PRO A 81 12.90 -9.77 -18.34
CA PRO A 81 11.95 -10.77 -17.85
C PRO A 81 12.51 -12.20 -17.98
N ALA A 82 12.14 -13.07 -17.04
CA ALA A 82 12.47 -14.49 -17.08
C ALA A 82 12.01 -15.14 -18.42
N GLY A 83 12.88 -15.99 -18.97
CA GLY A 83 12.68 -16.66 -20.27
C GLY A 83 13.24 -15.90 -21.47
N MET A 84 13.80 -14.72 -21.25
CA MET A 84 14.55 -13.98 -22.29
C MET A 84 16.03 -14.34 -22.21
N ASP A 85 16.63 -14.67 -23.35
CA ASP A 85 18.08 -14.89 -23.46
C ASP A 85 18.76 -13.56 -23.76
N ILE A 86 19.65 -13.13 -22.86
CA ILE A 86 20.42 -11.88 -22.99
C ILE A 86 21.91 -12.17 -22.98
N SER A 87 22.54 -11.85 -24.09
CA SER A 87 24.00 -11.85 -24.21
C SER A 87 24.55 -10.44 -24.05
N VAL A 88 25.17 -10.17 -22.89
CA VAL A 88 25.84 -8.89 -22.58
C VAL A 88 27.22 -9.17 -21.98
N SER A 89 28.12 -8.18 -22.00
CA SER A 89 29.45 -8.26 -21.43
C SER A 89 29.41 -8.70 -19.96
N GLU A 90 30.45 -9.44 -19.52
CA GLU A 90 30.52 -9.97 -18.14
C GLU A 90 30.56 -8.91 -17.07
N ASN A 91 30.98 -7.70 -17.37
CA ASN A 91 30.97 -6.55 -16.45
C ASN A 91 29.60 -5.90 -16.26
N ILE A 92 28.57 -6.31 -17.00
CA ILE A 92 27.21 -5.81 -16.87
C ILE A 92 26.42 -6.71 -15.92
N GLU A 93 25.93 -6.14 -14.84
CA GLU A 93 25.14 -6.86 -13.84
C GLU A 93 23.75 -7.22 -14.39
N LYS A 94 23.37 -8.50 -14.27
CA LYS A 94 22.09 -9.03 -14.76
C LYS A 94 21.07 -9.09 -13.63
N LEU A 95 19.92 -8.44 -13.80
CA LEU A 95 18.76 -8.50 -12.89
C LEU A 95 17.58 -9.11 -13.65
N CYS A 96 17.12 -10.28 -13.21
CA CYS A 96 16.02 -10.98 -13.89
C CYS A 96 14.68 -10.83 -13.16
N GLN A 97 13.65 -10.33 -13.87
CA GLN A 97 12.27 -10.25 -13.34
C GLN A 97 11.65 -11.63 -13.30
N VAL A 98 11.17 -12.05 -12.12
CA VAL A 98 10.52 -13.34 -11.87
C VAL A 98 9.10 -13.14 -11.37
N HIS A 99 8.17 -13.99 -11.85
CA HIS A 99 6.74 -13.88 -11.60
C HIS A 99 6.19 -15.13 -10.88
N SER A 100 7.05 -16.07 -10.53
CA SER A 100 6.71 -17.25 -9.73
C SER A 100 7.94 -17.83 -9.04
N LEU A 101 7.73 -18.66 -8.01
CA LEU A 101 8.82 -19.37 -7.34
C LEU A 101 9.58 -20.31 -8.30
N ASP A 102 8.87 -20.92 -9.26
CA ASP A 102 9.48 -21.80 -10.27
C ASP A 102 10.33 -21.01 -11.28
N GLU A 103 9.89 -19.82 -11.68
CA GLU A 103 10.73 -18.93 -12.50
C GLU A 103 11.98 -18.52 -11.74
N ALA A 104 11.85 -18.14 -10.46
CA ALA A 104 12.99 -17.80 -9.61
C ALA A 104 13.99 -18.96 -9.51
N ALA A 105 13.50 -20.20 -9.30
CA ALA A 105 14.35 -21.38 -9.24
C ALA A 105 15.16 -21.58 -10.54
N ARG A 106 14.48 -21.56 -11.70
CA ARG A 106 15.16 -21.72 -13.02
C ARG A 106 16.20 -20.62 -13.27
N VAL A 107 15.89 -19.38 -12.94
CA VAL A 107 16.80 -18.23 -13.11
C VAL A 107 18.03 -18.37 -12.23
N ILE A 108 17.85 -18.73 -10.96
CA ILE A 108 18.96 -18.96 -10.01
C ILE A 108 19.82 -20.16 -10.45
N ASP A 109 19.21 -21.25 -10.87
CA ASP A 109 19.90 -22.45 -11.36
C ASP A 109 20.72 -22.17 -12.66
N SER A 110 20.33 -21.14 -13.42
CA SER A 110 21.11 -20.65 -14.58
C SER A 110 22.30 -19.77 -14.22
N GLY A 111 22.56 -19.51 -12.93
CA GLY A 111 23.69 -18.74 -12.42
C GLY A 111 23.41 -17.24 -12.23
N ILE A 112 22.14 -16.78 -12.32
CA ILE A 112 21.78 -15.39 -12.07
C ILE A 112 21.45 -15.22 -10.60
N SER A 113 22.22 -14.38 -9.89
CA SER A 113 22.08 -14.14 -8.46
C SER A 113 21.23 -12.93 -8.10
N ASN A 114 20.87 -12.05 -9.06
CA ASN A 114 20.04 -10.89 -8.82
C ASN A 114 18.66 -11.10 -9.46
N ILE A 115 17.63 -11.23 -8.63
CA ILE A 115 16.25 -11.44 -9.06
C ILE A 115 15.34 -10.29 -8.62
N ILE A 116 14.41 -9.94 -9.50
CA ILE A 116 13.38 -8.94 -9.23
C ILE A 116 12.06 -9.67 -9.08
N VAL A 117 11.52 -9.67 -7.87
CA VAL A 117 10.21 -10.21 -7.54
C VAL A 117 9.16 -9.21 -7.98
N LYS A 118 8.41 -9.53 -9.04
CA LYS A 118 7.39 -8.65 -9.61
C LYS A 118 6.00 -9.24 -9.44
N GLY A 119 5.24 -8.67 -8.50
CA GLY A 119 3.90 -9.13 -8.14
C GLY A 119 2.80 -8.69 -9.09
N ASN A 120 1.58 -9.13 -8.78
CA ASN A 120 0.38 -8.88 -9.59
C ASN A 120 0.08 -7.39 -9.80
N GLU A 121 0.35 -6.55 -8.81
CA GLU A 121 0.07 -5.11 -8.80
C GLU A 121 1.04 -4.27 -9.64
N GLY A 122 2.15 -4.83 -10.11
CA GLY A 122 3.11 -4.13 -10.96
C GLY A 122 2.60 -3.85 -12.37
N ALA A 123 3.35 -3.07 -13.16
CA ALA A 123 3.03 -2.75 -14.55
C ALA A 123 3.55 -3.79 -15.53
N GLY A 124 2.89 -4.01 -16.67
CA GLY A 124 3.34 -4.93 -17.72
C GLY A 124 3.20 -6.40 -17.31
N LYS A 125 4.19 -7.24 -17.62
CA LYS A 125 4.18 -8.67 -17.24
C LYS A 125 4.22 -8.81 -15.73
N VAL A 126 3.31 -9.60 -15.15
CA VAL A 126 3.08 -9.71 -13.71
C VAL A 126 2.83 -11.15 -13.26
N SER A 127 3.00 -11.39 -11.97
CA SER A 127 2.65 -12.64 -11.29
C SER A 127 1.14 -12.82 -11.16
N ALA A 128 0.71 -14.06 -10.93
CA ALA A 128 -0.63 -14.35 -10.41
C ALA A 128 -0.76 -13.97 -8.91
N GLN A 129 0.35 -14.01 -8.17
CA GLN A 129 0.45 -13.65 -6.76
C GLN A 129 0.80 -12.17 -6.59
N SER A 130 0.39 -11.55 -5.47
CA SER A 130 0.87 -10.21 -5.13
C SER A 130 2.37 -10.22 -4.80
N SER A 131 3.00 -9.03 -4.85
CA SER A 131 4.40 -8.86 -4.43
C SER A 131 4.61 -9.34 -3.00
N PHE A 132 3.63 -9.12 -2.11
CA PHE A 132 3.69 -9.53 -0.72
C PHE A 132 3.79 -11.06 -0.57
N ILE A 133 2.96 -11.82 -1.29
CA ILE A 133 2.98 -13.29 -1.23
C ILE A 133 4.19 -13.87 -1.96
N LEU A 134 4.49 -13.36 -3.15
CA LEU A 134 5.62 -13.85 -3.94
C LEU A 134 6.96 -13.59 -3.22
N PHE A 135 7.10 -12.42 -2.57
CA PHE A 135 8.28 -12.12 -1.78
C PHE A 135 8.42 -13.08 -0.59
N GLN A 136 7.34 -13.34 0.18
CA GLN A 136 7.37 -14.33 1.26
C GLN A 136 7.81 -15.71 0.76
N SER A 137 7.25 -16.18 -0.35
CA SER A 137 7.58 -17.48 -0.96
C SER A 137 9.07 -17.59 -1.33
N ILE A 138 9.61 -16.55 -1.98
CA ILE A 138 11.01 -16.51 -2.41
C ILE A 138 11.94 -16.31 -1.21
N ALA A 139 11.58 -15.43 -0.28
CA ALA A 139 12.35 -15.15 0.93
C ALA A 139 12.54 -16.41 1.79
N ASN A 140 11.49 -17.18 2.02
CA ASN A 140 11.55 -18.44 2.77
C ASN A 140 12.56 -19.45 2.19
N LYS A 141 12.75 -19.42 0.86
CA LYS A 141 13.63 -20.39 0.19
C LYS A 141 15.05 -19.86 -0.03
N TYR A 142 15.22 -18.55 -0.22
CA TYR A 142 16.45 -17.99 -0.78
C TYR A 142 17.13 -16.91 0.05
N LEU A 143 16.51 -16.30 1.09
CA LEU A 143 17.16 -15.25 1.90
C LEU A 143 18.46 -15.69 2.59
N LYS A 144 18.62 -16.99 2.87
CA LYS A 144 19.84 -17.56 3.48
C LYS A 144 20.91 -17.94 2.47
N LYS A 145 20.66 -17.71 1.16
CA LYS A 145 21.57 -17.97 0.06
C LYS A 145 22.18 -16.64 -0.45
N GLU A 146 23.24 -16.71 -1.21
CA GLU A 146 23.87 -15.52 -1.85
C GLU A 146 23.06 -15.04 -3.06
N ILE A 147 21.78 -14.68 -2.80
CA ILE A 147 20.84 -14.18 -3.81
C ILE A 147 20.38 -12.78 -3.39
N ASN A 148 20.54 -11.82 -4.29
CA ASN A 148 20.01 -10.46 -4.12
C ASN A 148 18.57 -10.39 -4.61
N ILE A 149 17.66 -10.03 -3.74
CA ILE A 149 16.22 -9.93 -4.04
C ILE A 149 15.84 -8.45 -4.14
N TYR A 150 15.29 -8.07 -5.26
CA TYR A 150 14.67 -6.76 -5.49
C TYR A 150 13.16 -6.92 -5.60
N ILE A 151 12.39 -5.91 -5.18
CA ILE A 151 10.92 -5.96 -5.20
C ILE A 151 10.37 -4.88 -6.12
N GLN A 152 9.45 -5.27 -7.01
CA GLN A 152 8.74 -4.39 -7.93
C GLN A 152 7.23 -4.67 -7.90
N GLY A 153 6.42 -3.60 -7.86
CA GLY A 153 4.95 -3.65 -7.77
C GLY A 153 4.45 -3.40 -6.35
N GLY A 154 3.60 -2.41 -6.22
CA GLY A 154 2.99 -2.00 -4.95
C GLY A 154 3.94 -1.29 -3.98
N ILE A 155 5.05 -0.78 -4.47
CA ILE A 155 6.12 -0.21 -3.65
C ILE A 155 5.86 1.27 -3.39
N GLY A 156 5.64 1.61 -2.11
CA GLY A 156 5.65 2.97 -1.58
C GLY A 156 6.70 3.11 -0.49
N ILE A 157 6.60 4.11 0.36
CA ILE A 157 7.60 4.36 1.42
C ILE A 157 7.50 3.33 2.55
N HIS A 158 6.27 3.05 3.00
CA HIS A 158 6.03 2.11 4.10
C HIS A 158 6.32 0.67 3.69
N THR A 159 5.91 0.27 2.49
CA THR A 159 6.22 -1.05 1.90
C THR A 159 7.71 -1.22 1.64
N SER A 160 8.41 -0.18 1.16
CA SER A 160 9.86 -0.22 0.97
C SER A 160 10.60 -0.48 2.28
N ALA A 161 10.20 0.21 3.36
CA ALA A 161 10.81 0.02 4.67
C ALA A 161 10.71 -1.43 5.13
N ALA A 162 9.54 -2.06 4.95
CA ALA A 162 9.34 -3.46 5.31
C ALA A 162 10.11 -4.42 4.39
N CYS A 163 10.08 -4.24 3.07
CA CYS A 163 10.84 -5.06 2.13
C CYS A 163 12.35 -5.04 2.44
N LEU A 164 12.91 -3.84 2.61
CA LEU A 164 14.34 -3.66 2.83
C LEU A 164 14.79 -4.17 4.20
N ALA A 165 13.99 -3.95 5.24
CA ALA A 165 14.26 -4.47 6.58
C ALA A 165 14.25 -6.00 6.61
N LEU A 166 13.33 -6.61 5.89
CA LEU A 166 13.13 -8.06 5.87
C LEU A 166 13.95 -8.79 4.79
N GLY A 167 14.99 -8.14 4.28
CA GLY A 167 16.05 -8.81 3.53
C GLY A 167 16.11 -8.49 2.04
N ALA A 168 15.20 -7.70 1.47
CA ALA A 168 15.39 -7.23 0.10
C ALA A 168 16.67 -6.40 -0.02
N LYS A 169 17.41 -6.57 -1.12
CA LYS A 169 18.58 -5.78 -1.48
C LYS A 169 18.17 -4.38 -1.94
N GLY A 170 17.07 -4.31 -2.68
CA GLY A 170 16.56 -3.06 -3.21
C GLY A 170 15.07 -3.10 -3.56
N VAL A 171 14.55 -1.96 -3.93
CA VAL A 171 13.17 -1.77 -4.42
C VAL A 171 13.18 -0.99 -5.72
N ILE A 172 12.16 -1.22 -6.54
CA ILE A 172 12.04 -0.63 -7.87
C ILE A 172 10.74 0.17 -7.97
N LEU A 173 10.87 1.43 -8.39
CA LEU A 173 9.75 2.31 -8.68
C LEU A 173 9.62 2.54 -10.19
N ASP A 174 8.37 2.57 -10.67
CA ASP A 174 8.03 2.86 -12.06
C ASP A 174 6.77 3.76 -12.19
N SER A 175 5.56 3.22 -12.18
CA SER A 175 4.32 3.99 -12.37
C SER A 175 4.10 5.05 -11.28
N GLN A 176 4.48 4.78 -10.03
CA GLN A 176 4.24 5.64 -8.87
C GLN A 176 5.03 6.96 -8.89
N ILE A 177 6.07 7.08 -9.72
CA ILE A 177 6.84 8.32 -9.85
C ILE A 177 6.40 9.19 -11.03
N SER A 178 5.40 8.75 -11.79
CA SER A 178 5.02 9.35 -13.08
C SER A 178 4.52 10.79 -13.00
N LEU A 179 3.96 11.23 -11.88
CA LEU A 179 3.46 12.60 -11.71
C LEU A 179 4.53 13.61 -11.31
N PHE A 180 5.75 13.19 -10.98
CA PHE A 180 6.83 14.13 -10.73
C PHE A 180 7.14 15.00 -11.97
N PRO A 181 7.61 16.24 -11.78
CA PRO A 181 7.95 17.14 -12.89
C PRO A 181 8.95 16.55 -13.89
N GLU A 182 9.88 15.74 -13.40
CA GLU A 182 10.94 15.09 -14.14
C GLU A 182 10.42 14.01 -15.10
N CYS A 183 9.20 13.50 -14.86
CA CYS A 183 8.52 12.62 -15.79
C CYS A 183 7.69 13.45 -16.78
N VAL A 184 8.16 13.55 -18.02
CA VAL A 184 7.56 14.43 -19.04
C VAL A 184 6.20 13.89 -19.48
N LEU A 185 5.13 14.40 -18.87
CA LEU A 185 3.73 14.09 -19.20
C LEU A 185 3.00 15.36 -19.60
N THR A 186 2.04 15.25 -20.50
CA THR A 186 1.12 16.35 -20.86
C THR A 186 0.21 16.70 -19.67
N LYS A 187 -0.35 17.91 -19.68
CA LYS A 187 -1.30 18.36 -18.65
C LYS A 187 -2.52 17.44 -18.55
N ASP A 188 -3.02 16.95 -19.68
CA ASP A 188 -4.18 16.03 -19.72
C ASP A 188 -3.84 14.67 -19.10
N GLN A 189 -2.65 14.12 -19.40
CA GLN A 189 -2.18 12.88 -18.79
C GLN A 189 -2.02 13.04 -17.28
N LYS A 190 -1.40 14.13 -16.81
CA LYS A 190 -1.26 14.41 -15.36
C LYS A 190 -2.62 14.51 -14.68
N ASN A 191 -3.60 15.20 -15.29
CA ASN A 191 -4.95 15.31 -14.74
C ASN A 191 -5.71 13.97 -14.70
N ILE A 192 -5.44 13.06 -15.63
CA ILE A 192 -6.03 11.72 -15.62
C ILE A 192 -5.35 10.85 -14.59
N PHE A 193 -4.03 10.79 -14.59
CA PHE A 193 -3.28 9.90 -13.70
C PHE A 193 -3.42 10.27 -12.22
N SER A 194 -3.55 11.57 -11.91
CA SER A 194 -3.78 12.04 -10.53
C SER A 194 -5.11 11.57 -9.91
N LYS A 195 -6.05 11.08 -10.73
CA LYS A 195 -7.35 10.58 -10.28
C LYS A 195 -7.46 9.07 -10.20
N LEU A 196 -6.41 8.35 -10.60
CA LEU A 196 -6.43 6.89 -10.60
C LEU A 196 -6.30 6.35 -9.18
N SER A 197 -7.16 5.39 -8.87
CA SER A 197 -7.18 4.68 -7.58
C SER A 197 -6.34 3.39 -7.58
N GLY A 198 -5.89 2.94 -8.78
CA GLY A 198 -5.26 1.65 -9.02
C GLY A 198 -6.24 0.56 -9.47
N SER A 199 -7.54 0.71 -9.16
CA SER A 199 -8.59 -0.24 -9.58
C SER A 199 -8.94 -0.17 -11.06
N GLU A 200 -8.52 0.87 -11.76
CA GLU A 200 -8.70 1.07 -13.20
C GLU A 200 -7.70 0.22 -14.04
N THR A 201 -6.78 -0.47 -13.38
CA THR A 201 -5.86 -1.39 -14.05
C THR A 201 -6.41 -2.82 -14.07
N THR A 202 -6.19 -3.54 -15.15
CA THR A 202 -6.63 -4.93 -15.32
C THR A 202 -5.50 -5.81 -15.83
N VAL A 203 -5.60 -7.12 -15.60
CA VAL A 203 -4.62 -8.11 -16.08
C VAL A 203 -5.21 -8.92 -17.21
N ILE A 204 -4.50 -8.99 -18.34
CA ILE A 204 -4.83 -9.80 -19.51
C ILE A 204 -3.64 -10.74 -19.75
N ASP A 205 -3.84 -12.04 -19.67
CA ASP A 205 -2.79 -13.06 -19.84
C ASP A 205 -1.49 -12.75 -19.07
N LYS A 206 -1.62 -12.38 -17.80
CA LYS A 206 -0.50 -12.00 -16.93
C LYS A 206 0.20 -10.68 -17.33
N PHE A 207 -0.47 -9.82 -18.07
CA PHE A 207 0.04 -8.50 -18.44
C PHE A 207 -0.92 -7.41 -17.93
N ARG A 208 -0.45 -6.55 -17.02
CA ARG A 208 -1.27 -5.50 -16.41
C ARG A 208 -1.19 -4.20 -17.20
N ILE A 209 -2.37 -3.65 -17.48
CA ILE A 209 -2.58 -2.43 -18.26
C ILE A 209 -3.58 -1.50 -17.59
N LEU A 210 -3.51 -0.22 -17.95
CA LEU A 210 -4.58 0.74 -17.68
C LEU A 210 -5.73 0.52 -18.69
N LEU A 211 -6.94 0.27 -18.18
CA LEU A 211 -8.14 0.17 -19.00
C LEU A 211 -9.16 1.23 -18.56
N ARG A 212 -9.51 2.14 -19.46
CA ARG A 212 -10.44 3.24 -19.23
C ARG A 212 -11.61 3.15 -20.22
N LYS A 213 -12.73 3.81 -19.89
CA LYS A 213 -13.91 3.88 -20.76
C LYS A 213 -13.57 4.35 -22.20
N ASN A 214 -12.59 5.25 -22.34
CA ASN A 214 -12.15 5.81 -23.62
C ASN A 214 -10.83 5.20 -24.13
N SER A 215 -10.37 4.10 -23.56
CA SER A 215 -9.24 3.32 -24.11
C SER A 215 -9.62 2.71 -25.47
N PRO A 216 -8.62 2.36 -26.31
CA PRO A 216 -8.86 1.58 -27.52
C PRO A 216 -9.72 0.36 -27.18
N LYS A 217 -10.71 0.06 -28.05
CA LYS A 217 -11.62 -1.07 -27.84
C LYS A 217 -10.85 -2.38 -27.98
N LEU A 218 -10.98 -3.23 -26.99
CA LEU A 218 -10.44 -4.58 -27.00
C LEU A 218 -11.57 -5.60 -27.32
N PRO A 219 -11.25 -6.73 -28.01
CA PRO A 219 -12.19 -7.81 -28.25
C PRO A 219 -12.75 -8.41 -26.95
N VAL A 220 -13.89 -9.08 -27.05
CA VAL A 220 -14.35 -9.98 -25.97
C VAL A 220 -13.37 -11.17 -25.94
N ASN A 221 -12.94 -11.58 -24.74
CA ASN A 221 -11.88 -12.60 -24.54
C ASN A 221 -10.51 -12.18 -25.10
N THR A 222 -10.13 -10.90 -24.91
CA THR A 222 -8.84 -10.35 -25.30
C THR A 222 -7.67 -11.18 -24.77
N LYS A 223 -6.72 -11.46 -25.64
CA LYS A 223 -5.42 -12.07 -25.31
C LYS A 223 -4.32 -11.02 -25.31
N TYR A 224 -3.19 -11.36 -24.73
CA TYR A 224 -2.02 -10.47 -24.74
C TYR A 224 -1.58 -10.09 -26.16
N SER A 225 -1.69 -11.00 -27.13
CA SER A 225 -1.43 -10.73 -28.55
C SER A 225 -2.25 -9.58 -29.13
N ASP A 226 -3.44 -9.34 -28.62
CA ASP A 226 -4.34 -8.27 -29.08
C ASP A 226 -3.94 -6.90 -28.46
N VAL A 227 -3.24 -6.94 -27.34
CA VAL A 227 -2.76 -5.75 -26.62
C VAL A 227 -1.44 -5.22 -27.19
N ILE A 228 -0.53 -6.11 -27.62
CA ILE A 228 0.82 -5.76 -28.10
C ILE A 228 0.81 -4.62 -29.14
N PRO A 229 -0.04 -4.63 -30.18
CA PRO A 229 -0.03 -3.59 -31.22
C PRO A 229 -0.44 -2.20 -30.69
N LEU A 230 -1.06 -2.14 -29.53
CA LEU A 230 -1.54 -0.91 -28.90
C LEU A 230 -0.56 -0.33 -27.87
N LEU A 231 0.58 -1.01 -27.63
CA LEU A 231 1.62 -0.59 -26.68
C LEU A 231 2.66 0.34 -27.36
N GLY A 232 3.51 0.97 -26.54
CA GLY A 232 4.70 1.71 -27.00
C GLY A 232 4.48 3.18 -27.35
N GLY A 233 3.33 3.76 -26.99
CA GLY A 233 3.06 5.20 -27.12
C GLY A 233 2.38 5.78 -25.90
N LEU A 234 2.54 7.11 -25.68
CA LEU A 234 1.93 7.84 -24.57
C LEU A 234 0.54 8.44 -24.89
N ASP A 235 0.08 8.38 -26.14
CA ASP A 235 -1.26 8.87 -26.48
C ASP A 235 -2.33 7.89 -25.95
N ILE A 236 -2.86 8.20 -24.79
CA ILE A 236 -3.83 7.36 -24.07
C ILE A 236 -5.17 7.13 -24.78
N ASN A 237 -5.42 7.82 -25.89
CA ASN A 237 -6.60 7.61 -26.74
C ASN A 237 -6.32 6.65 -27.90
N LYS A 238 -5.05 6.47 -28.25
CA LYS A 238 -4.59 5.57 -29.32
C LYS A 238 -3.85 4.35 -28.77
N ASN A 239 -3.26 4.48 -27.59
CA ASN A 239 -2.42 3.46 -26.99
C ASN A 239 -2.99 2.96 -25.66
N ILE A 240 -2.61 1.75 -25.30
CA ILE A 240 -2.80 1.15 -24.00
C ILE A 240 -1.47 1.24 -23.25
N LEU A 241 -1.52 1.67 -21.99
CA LEU A 241 -0.32 1.80 -21.18
C LEU A 241 -0.15 0.61 -20.23
N PRO A 242 1.02 -0.05 -20.21
CA PRO A 242 1.42 -0.90 -19.10
C PRO A 242 1.47 -0.04 -17.84
N MET A 243 0.63 -0.36 -16.84
CA MET A 243 0.49 0.46 -15.65
C MET A 243 0.08 -0.40 -14.46
N GLY A 244 0.81 -0.26 -13.37
CA GLY A 244 0.54 -0.94 -12.11
C GLY A 244 -0.55 -0.28 -11.28
N GLN A 245 -1.05 -1.00 -10.25
CA GLN A 245 -1.92 -0.40 -9.24
C GLN A 245 -1.22 0.70 -8.45
N ASP A 246 0.09 0.67 -8.38
CA ASP A 246 0.97 1.62 -7.72
C ASP A 246 0.94 3.02 -8.34
N ILE A 247 0.37 3.21 -9.54
CA ILE A 247 0.04 4.54 -10.08
C ILE A 247 -0.77 5.38 -9.08
N SER A 248 -1.58 4.73 -8.26
CA SER A 248 -2.40 5.38 -7.24
C SER A 248 -1.59 6.08 -6.14
N LEU A 249 -0.31 5.74 -5.97
CA LEU A 249 0.61 6.37 -5.03
C LEU A 249 1.20 7.67 -5.57
N SER A 250 1.16 7.87 -6.89
CA SER A 250 1.85 8.97 -7.56
C SER A 250 1.37 10.36 -7.13
N ILE A 251 0.06 10.50 -6.87
CA ILE A 251 -0.51 11.77 -6.40
C ILE A 251 -0.06 12.08 -4.96
N ASP A 252 -0.06 11.09 -4.09
CA ASP A 252 0.39 11.23 -2.71
C ASP A 252 1.88 11.64 -2.66
N PHE A 253 2.70 11.09 -3.55
CA PHE A 253 4.13 11.41 -3.63
C PHE A 253 4.37 12.84 -4.13
N VAL A 254 3.75 13.23 -5.25
CA VAL A 254 3.99 14.58 -5.80
C VAL A 254 3.40 15.68 -4.91
N GLU A 255 2.28 15.42 -4.23
CA GLU A 255 1.71 16.37 -3.26
C GLU A 255 2.64 16.62 -2.08
N LYS A 256 3.29 15.58 -1.57
CA LYS A 256 4.16 15.66 -0.38
C LYS A 256 5.56 16.15 -0.73
N TYR A 257 6.18 15.59 -1.77
CA TYR A 257 7.61 15.75 -2.03
C TYR A 257 7.94 16.73 -3.15
N LYS A 258 6.97 17.11 -4.01
CA LYS A 258 7.03 18.09 -5.10
C LYS A 258 7.95 17.70 -6.27
N ASN A 259 9.11 17.10 -6.03
CA ASN A 259 10.09 16.68 -7.04
C ASN A 259 10.82 15.40 -6.61
N LEU A 260 11.51 14.79 -7.56
CA LEU A 260 12.19 13.52 -7.38
C LEU A 260 13.33 13.59 -6.37
N ASN A 261 14.10 14.67 -6.36
CA ASN A 261 15.23 14.83 -5.44
C ASN A 261 14.77 14.86 -3.97
N THR A 262 13.75 15.65 -3.65
CA THR A 262 13.14 15.70 -2.31
C THR A 262 12.55 14.35 -1.93
N PHE A 263 11.92 13.66 -2.88
CA PHE A 263 11.37 12.32 -2.64
C PHE A 263 12.48 11.32 -2.26
N VAL A 264 13.56 11.22 -3.05
CA VAL A 264 14.64 10.25 -2.80
C VAL A 264 15.35 10.52 -1.48
N SER A 265 15.64 11.78 -1.17
CA SER A 265 16.24 12.16 0.12
C SER A 265 15.34 11.74 1.30
N SER A 266 14.05 12.07 1.24
CA SER A 266 13.08 11.71 2.28
C SER A 266 12.79 10.21 2.34
N PHE A 267 12.94 9.49 1.24
CA PHE A 267 12.73 8.04 1.16
C PHE A 267 13.66 7.28 2.10
N TYR A 268 14.97 7.55 2.04
CA TYR A 268 15.94 6.86 2.89
C TYR A 268 15.78 7.22 4.38
N GLU A 269 15.47 8.48 4.68
CA GLU A 269 15.20 8.92 6.05
C GLU A 269 13.95 8.23 6.63
N ALA A 270 12.89 8.14 5.84
CA ALA A 270 11.64 7.47 6.24
C ALA A 270 11.87 5.97 6.50
N ILE A 271 12.62 5.28 5.65
CA ILE A 271 12.94 3.86 5.83
C ILE A 271 13.71 3.65 7.14
N TYR A 272 14.74 4.45 7.39
CA TYR A 272 15.48 4.40 8.64
C TYR A 272 14.57 4.60 9.85
N GLY A 273 13.72 5.63 9.80
CA GLY A 273 12.75 5.94 10.85
C GLY A 273 11.77 4.78 11.13
N HIS A 274 11.24 4.14 10.09
CA HIS A 274 10.35 2.98 10.23
C HIS A 274 11.03 1.80 10.93
N ILE A 275 12.26 1.48 10.54
CA ILE A 275 12.99 0.36 11.11
C ILE A 275 13.31 0.60 12.58
N GLN A 276 13.79 1.79 12.94
CA GLN A 276 14.06 2.14 14.32
C GLN A 276 12.78 2.13 15.18
N GLN A 277 11.68 2.65 14.65
CA GLN A 277 10.39 2.60 15.34
C GLN A 277 9.88 1.17 15.52
N ALA A 278 9.96 0.32 14.49
CA ALA A 278 9.53 -1.07 14.55
C ALA A 278 10.31 -1.88 15.61
N LYS A 279 11.64 -1.73 15.65
CA LYS A 279 12.50 -2.33 16.68
C LYS A 279 12.05 -1.95 18.10
N ARG A 280 11.77 -0.65 18.30
CA ARG A 280 11.41 -0.10 19.61
C ARG A 280 9.99 -0.46 20.04
N LEU A 281 9.02 -0.38 19.12
CA LEU A 281 7.58 -0.50 19.45
C LEU A 281 7.12 -1.94 19.48
N GLN A 282 7.63 -2.77 18.54
CA GLN A 282 7.18 -4.17 18.39
C GLN A 282 5.64 -4.22 18.36
N THR A 283 5.06 -3.55 17.37
CA THR A 283 3.63 -3.21 17.27
C THR A 283 2.69 -4.40 17.46
N ILE A 284 3.03 -5.57 16.93
CA ILE A 284 2.26 -6.80 17.05
C ILE A 284 2.86 -7.69 18.14
N LYS A 285 2.65 -7.32 19.41
CA LYS A 285 3.11 -8.09 20.57
C LYS A 285 1.98 -8.26 21.57
N SER A 286 2.17 -9.20 22.54
CA SER A 286 1.29 -9.25 23.69
C SER A 286 1.25 -7.91 24.41
N ASP A 287 0.13 -7.57 25.01
CA ASP A 287 -0.06 -6.30 25.74
C ASP A 287 0.19 -5.04 24.94
N SER A 288 0.13 -5.13 23.60
CA SER A 288 0.17 -3.94 22.73
C SER A 288 -1.00 -2.98 23.01
N LYS A 289 -0.96 -1.77 22.43
CA LYS A 289 -2.04 -0.79 22.61
C LYS A 289 -3.41 -1.34 22.21
N LEU A 290 -3.48 -2.10 21.09
CA LEU A 290 -4.74 -2.71 20.66
C LEU A 290 -5.17 -3.84 21.58
N ALA A 291 -4.26 -4.75 21.93
CA ALA A 291 -4.54 -5.87 22.82
C ALA A 291 -5.12 -5.38 24.16
N LYS A 292 -4.47 -4.39 24.80
CA LYS A 292 -4.97 -3.75 26.02
C LYS A 292 -6.33 -3.08 25.84
N SER A 293 -6.54 -2.39 24.71
CA SER A 293 -7.80 -1.68 24.47
C SER A 293 -8.99 -2.61 24.22
N LEU A 294 -8.72 -3.85 23.83
CA LEU A 294 -9.73 -4.89 23.60
C LEU A 294 -9.84 -5.90 24.76
N GLY A 295 -8.85 -5.95 25.65
CA GLY A 295 -8.81 -6.94 26.73
C GLY A 295 -8.42 -8.35 26.24
N ILE A 296 -7.60 -8.47 25.22
CA ILE A 296 -7.08 -9.72 24.65
C ILE A 296 -5.56 -9.84 24.87
N LYS A 297 -5.02 -11.04 24.78
CA LYS A 297 -3.58 -11.28 24.98
C LYS A 297 -2.75 -10.78 23.80
N TYR A 298 -3.16 -11.11 22.57
CA TYR A 298 -2.45 -10.77 21.35
C TYR A 298 -3.31 -9.82 20.48
N PRO A 299 -2.75 -8.84 19.76
CA PRO A 299 -3.50 -7.96 18.88
C PRO A 299 -3.85 -8.69 17.57
N ILE A 300 -4.42 -9.87 17.69
CA ILE A 300 -4.81 -10.78 16.62
C ILE A 300 -6.32 -10.96 16.64
N ALA A 301 -6.95 -10.90 15.47
CA ALA A 301 -8.34 -11.26 15.30
C ALA A 301 -8.48 -12.42 14.31
N GLN A 302 -9.32 -13.39 14.62
CA GLN A 302 -9.81 -14.36 13.66
C GLN A 302 -11.01 -13.76 12.94
N GLY A 303 -10.90 -13.57 11.62
CA GLY A 303 -11.93 -12.92 10.80
C GLY A 303 -13.21 -13.75 10.68
N PRO A 304 -14.38 -13.10 10.50
CA PRO A 304 -15.64 -13.80 10.30
C PRO A 304 -15.66 -14.51 8.95
N MET A 305 -15.52 -15.81 8.95
CA MET A 305 -15.51 -16.68 7.75
C MET A 305 -16.84 -17.42 7.64
N ALA A 306 -17.60 -17.16 6.56
CA ALA A 306 -18.87 -17.83 6.31
C ALA A 306 -18.72 -19.35 6.31
N ARG A 307 -19.55 -20.05 7.07
CA ARG A 307 -19.57 -21.52 7.21
C ARG A 307 -18.30 -22.13 7.85
N VAL A 308 -17.41 -21.31 8.41
CA VAL A 308 -16.24 -21.76 9.18
C VAL A 308 -16.37 -21.24 10.61
N SER A 309 -16.42 -19.94 10.80
CA SER A 309 -16.50 -19.34 12.12
C SER A 309 -17.95 -19.14 12.63
N ASP A 310 -18.85 -20.00 12.19
CA ASP A 310 -20.21 -20.16 12.69
C ASP A 310 -20.32 -21.29 13.74
N VAL A 311 -19.19 -21.61 14.41
CA VAL A 311 -19.08 -22.67 15.43
C VAL A 311 -18.56 -22.06 16.72
N PRO A 312 -19.42 -21.95 17.78
CA PRO A 312 -19.05 -21.32 19.04
C PRO A 312 -17.85 -21.98 19.75
N GLU A 313 -17.69 -23.30 19.65
CA GLU A 313 -16.55 -24.05 20.22
C GLU A 313 -15.22 -23.64 19.56
N PHE A 314 -15.22 -23.39 18.26
CA PHE A 314 -14.04 -22.87 17.56
C PHE A 314 -13.68 -21.47 18.05
N ALA A 315 -14.67 -20.61 18.24
CA ALA A 315 -14.45 -19.28 18.79
C ALA A 315 -13.89 -19.35 20.23
N CYS A 316 -14.34 -20.33 21.06
CA CYS A 316 -13.76 -20.57 22.39
C CYS A 316 -12.28 -20.94 22.30
N SER A 317 -11.92 -21.86 21.41
CA SER A 317 -10.52 -22.25 21.22
C SER A 317 -9.63 -21.07 20.78
N VAL A 318 -10.13 -20.19 19.88
CA VAL A 318 -9.41 -18.98 19.47
C VAL A 318 -9.24 -18.00 20.63
N ALA A 319 -10.29 -17.79 21.44
CA ALA A 319 -10.22 -16.92 22.62
C ALA A 319 -9.27 -17.46 23.69
N ASP A 320 -9.28 -18.79 23.92
CA ASP A 320 -8.38 -19.47 24.87
C ASP A 320 -6.91 -19.33 24.45
N ALA A 321 -6.63 -19.37 23.16
CA ALA A 321 -5.31 -19.10 22.59
C ALA A 321 -4.95 -17.59 22.57
N GLY A 322 -5.80 -16.71 23.12
CA GLY A 322 -5.50 -15.30 23.39
C GLY A 322 -5.78 -14.30 22.27
N ALA A 323 -6.50 -14.68 21.23
CA ALA A 323 -6.92 -13.79 20.12
C ALA A 323 -8.42 -13.45 20.21
N LEU A 324 -8.87 -12.49 19.39
CA LEU A 324 -10.27 -12.08 19.25
C LEU A 324 -10.97 -12.95 18.20
N PRO A 325 -11.87 -13.88 18.57
CA PRO A 325 -12.70 -14.60 17.61
C PRO A 325 -13.87 -13.76 17.13
N PHE A 326 -14.24 -13.89 15.84
CA PHE A 326 -15.48 -13.37 15.29
C PHE A 326 -16.41 -14.51 14.85
N ILE A 327 -17.62 -14.54 15.39
CA ILE A 327 -18.71 -15.39 14.93
C ILE A 327 -19.28 -14.82 13.64
N ALA A 328 -19.33 -15.61 12.58
CA ALA A 328 -19.90 -15.19 11.29
C ALA A 328 -21.41 -15.44 11.25
N MET A 329 -22.18 -14.38 11.27
CA MET A 329 -23.65 -14.45 11.10
C MET A 329 -24.04 -14.83 9.67
N SER A 330 -23.27 -14.38 8.67
CA SER A 330 -23.52 -14.65 7.25
C SER A 330 -24.99 -14.40 6.87
N MET A 331 -25.64 -15.36 6.20
CA MET A 331 -27.05 -15.29 5.79
C MET A 331 -28.00 -15.96 6.80
N THR A 332 -27.57 -16.21 8.04
CA THR A 332 -28.38 -16.87 9.06
C THR A 332 -29.51 -15.95 9.55
N THR A 333 -30.72 -16.50 9.71
CA THR A 333 -31.93 -15.76 10.10
C THR A 333 -32.71 -16.50 11.17
N GLY A 334 -33.69 -15.81 11.78
CA GLY A 334 -34.65 -16.39 12.72
C GLY A 334 -34.01 -17.01 13.95
N ASP A 335 -34.60 -18.08 14.44
CA ASP A 335 -34.13 -18.80 15.64
C ASP A 335 -32.69 -19.32 15.49
N ALA A 336 -32.27 -19.68 14.28
CA ALA A 336 -30.90 -20.13 14.05
C ALA A 336 -29.87 -19.01 14.31
N ALA A 337 -30.18 -17.78 13.90
CA ALA A 337 -29.33 -16.61 14.18
C ALA A 337 -29.29 -16.28 15.67
N ARG A 338 -30.45 -16.30 16.32
CA ARG A 338 -30.55 -16.08 17.76
C ARG A 338 -29.81 -17.12 18.58
N ASN A 339 -30.02 -18.39 18.25
CA ASN A 339 -29.39 -19.51 18.95
C ASN A 339 -27.86 -19.48 18.80
N LEU A 340 -27.35 -19.15 17.62
CA LEU A 340 -25.91 -19.03 17.39
C LEU A 340 -25.29 -17.95 18.31
N ILE A 341 -25.88 -16.77 18.41
CA ILE A 341 -25.38 -15.71 19.28
C ILE A 341 -25.56 -16.08 20.75
N ALA A 342 -26.71 -16.67 21.13
CA ALA A 342 -26.99 -17.07 22.50
C ALA A 342 -25.99 -18.12 22.99
N GLU A 343 -25.70 -19.12 22.17
CA GLU A 343 -24.74 -20.15 22.50
C GLU A 343 -23.31 -19.63 22.56
N SER A 344 -22.94 -18.78 21.61
CA SER A 344 -21.64 -18.09 21.64
C SER A 344 -21.47 -17.27 22.91
N SER A 345 -22.48 -16.48 23.29
CA SER A 345 -22.48 -15.70 24.53
C SER A 345 -22.34 -16.58 25.78
N ARG A 346 -23.03 -17.71 25.81
CA ARG A 346 -22.97 -18.67 26.92
C ARG A 346 -21.60 -19.34 27.05
N LEU A 347 -21.01 -19.78 25.93
CA LEU A 347 -19.73 -20.51 25.92
C LEU A 347 -18.53 -19.60 26.12
N LEU A 348 -18.55 -18.40 25.53
CA LEU A 348 -17.48 -17.41 25.64
C LEU A 348 -17.52 -16.65 26.97
N ASN A 349 -18.70 -16.56 27.59
CA ASN A 349 -18.94 -15.97 28.91
C ASN A 349 -18.19 -14.64 29.12
N ASP A 350 -17.12 -14.62 29.90
CA ASP A 350 -16.26 -13.47 30.24
C ASP A 350 -15.11 -13.21 29.25
N LYS A 351 -14.97 -14.06 28.22
CA LYS A 351 -13.96 -13.88 27.18
C LYS A 351 -14.39 -12.77 26.21
N VAL A 352 -13.39 -12.11 25.60
CA VAL A 352 -13.66 -11.12 24.55
C VAL A 352 -13.91 -11.83 23.23
N TRP A 353 -15.03 -11.49 22.59
CA TRP A 353 -15.42 -12.04 21.29
C TRP A 353 -16.19 -11.01 20.45
N GLY A 354 -16.39 -11.31 19.20
CA GLY A 354 -17.10 -10.43 18.30
C GLY A 354 -18.05 -11.15 17.36
N VAL A 355 -18.85 -10.36 16.64
CA VAL A 355 -19.79 -10.84 15.62
C VAL A 355 -19.51 -10.16 14.29
N GLY A 356 -19.42 -10.95 13.22
CA GLY A 356 -19.30 -10.46 11.85
C GLY A 356 -20.67 -10.28 11.19
N LEU A 357 -20.96 -9.06 10.75
CA LEU A 357 -22.20 -8.65 10.09
C LEU A 357 -21.91 -8.24 8.63
N LEU A 358 -22.74 -8.71 7.70
CA LEU A 358 -22.69 -8.27 6.30
C LEU A 358 -23.63 -7.08 6.08
N GLY A 359 -23.08 -5.95 5.61
CA GLY A 359 -23.84 -4.72 5.39
C GLY A 359 -24.76 -4.76 4.15
N PHE A 360 -24.48 -5.65 3.19
CA PHE A 360 -25.20 -5.76 1.91
C PHE A 360 -26.31 -6.83 1.87
N ILE A 361 -26.60 -7.51 2.99
CA ILE A 361 -27.73 -8.44 3.10
C ILE A 361 -29.07 -7.70 3.13
N PRO A 362 -30.23 -8.38 2.84
CA PRO A 362 -31.54 -7.76 2.89
C PRO A 362 -31.81 -7.04 4.21
N THR A 363 -32.41 -5.86 4.15
CA THR A 363 -32.61 -4.98 5.31
C THR A 363 -33.32 -5.68 6.46
N LYS A 364 -34.39 -6.44 6.19
CA LYS A 364 -35.13 -7.19 7.22
C LYS A 364 -34.23 -8.18 7.98
N GLN A 365 -33.38 -8.90 7.25
CA GLN A 365 -32.45 -9.86 7.85
C GLN A 365 -31.40 -9.15 8.70
N ARG A 366 -30.87 -8.03 8.20
CA ARG A 366 -29.87 -7.22 8.93
C ARG A 366 -30.47 -6.62 10.20
N GLU A 367 -31.71 -6.13 10.16
CA GLU A 367 -32.42 -5.62 11.34
C GLU A 367 -32.64 -6.72 12.40
N GLU A 368 -32.98 -7.92 11.95
CA GLU A 368 -33.14 -9.08 12.84
C GLU A 368 -31.80 -9.47 13.48
N GLN A 369 -30.72 -9.58 12.72
CA GLN A 369 -29.38 -9.83 13.25
C GLN A 369 -28.93 -8.72 14.21
N THR A 370 -29.16 -7.45 13.86
CA THR A 370 -28.85 -6.30 14.72
C THR A 370 -29.60 -6.40 16.06
N LYS A 371 -30.86 -6.79 16.05
CA LYS A 371 -31.65 -6.99 17.28
C LYS A 371 -31.00 -8.03 18.20
N TYR A 372 -30.58 -9.18 17.66
CA TYR A 372 -29.94 -10.22 18.48
C TYR A 372 -28.56 -9.79 18.98
N ILE A 373 -27.76 -9.09 18.18
CA ILE A 373 -26.49 -8.54 18.62
C ILE A 373 -26.68 -7.57 19.79
N LEU A 374 -27.70 -6.71 19.74
CA LEU A 374 -28.01 -5.77 20.82
C LEU A 374 -28.61 -6.47 22.08
N GLU A 375 -29.32 -7.60 21.92
CA GLU A 375 -29.83 -8.43 23.00
C GLU A 375 -28.69 -9.09 23.81
N TYR A 376 -27.69 -9.69 23.10
CA TYR A 376 -26.61 -10.46 23.74
C TYR A 376 -25.32 -9.67 23.96
N ARG A 377 -25.18 -8.48 23.39
CA ARG A 377 -24.10 -7.49 23.59
C ARG A 377 -22.68 -8.06 23.51
N PRO A 378 -22.28 -8.68 22.38
CA PRO A 378 -20.88 -9.03 22.19
C PRO A 378 -20.00 -7.79 22.31
N PRO A 379 -18.79 -7.87 22.90
CA PRO A 379 -17.92 -6.70 23.07
C PRO A 379 -17.54 -6.00 21.75
N VAL A 380 -17.51 -6.74 20.64
CA VAL A 380 -17.05 -6.23 19.35
C VAL A 380 -17.99 -6.66 18.21
N VAL A 381 -18.19 -5.78 17.24
CA VAL A 381 -18.85 -6.08 15.95
C VAL A 381 -17.92 -5.70 14.79
N LEU A 382 -17.89 -6.53 13.77
CA LEU A 382 -17.18 -6.27 12.52
C LEU A 382 -18.16 -6.21 11.36
N ILE A 383 -18.20 -5.09 10.63
CA ILE A 383 -19.14 -4.84 9.55
C ILE A 383 -18.41 -4.90 8.21
N ALA A 384 -18.74 -5.90 7.40
CA ALA A 384 -18.19 -6.05 6.05
C ALA A 384 -19.19 -5.51 5.00
N GLY A 385 -18.71 -4.63 4.10
CA GLY A 385 -19.55 -4.04 3.04
C GLY A 385 -20.63 -3.10 3.56
N GLY A 386 -20.38 -2.38 4.66
CA GLY A 386 -21.29 -1.44 5.29
C GLY A 386 -20.74 -0.02 5.36
N SER A 387 -21.51 0.88 5.98
CA SER A 387 -21.12 2.25 6.27
C SER A 387 -21.11 2.51 7.79
N PRO A 388 -20.50 3.60 8.27
CA PRO A 388 -20.52 3.98 9.67
C PRO A 388 -21.93 4.11 10.26
N ALA A 389 -22.93 4.41 9.44
CA ALA A 389 -24.32 4.45 9.90
C ALA A 389 -24.80 3.11 10.48
N LEU A 390 -24.30 1.97 9.98
CA LEU A 390 -24.62 0.65 10.52
C LEU A 390 -23.91 0.36 11.85
N ALA A 391 -22.82 1.05 12.16
CA ALA A 391 -22.08 0.90 13.42
C ALA A 391 -22.76 1.64 14.58
N LYS A 392 -23.43 2.77 14.31
CA LYS A 392 -24.01 3.66 15.32
C LYS A 392 -24.93 2.98 16.37
N PRO A 393 -25.83 2.03 16.00
CA PRO A 393 -26.65 1.33 16.99
C PRO A 393 -25.81 0.55 18.02
N PHE A 394 -24.73 -0.07 17.58
CA PHE A 394 -23.82 -0.85 18.43
C PHE A 394 -22.97 0.06 19.32
N GLU A 395 -22.41 1.12 18.75
CA GLU A 395 -21.57 2.09 19.48
C GLU A 395 -22.35 2.81 20.59
N LYS A 396 -23.64 3.09 20.40
CA LYS A 396 -24.50 3.65 21.41
C LYS A 396 -24.67 2.74 22.65
N GLU A 397 -24.56 1.44 22.46
CA GLU A 397 -24.66 0.44 23.54
C GLU A 397 -23.24 0.05 24.07
N GLY A 398 -22.19 0.78 23.67
CA GLY A 398 -20.82 0.54 24.11
C GLY A 398 -20.12 -0.63 23.39
N ILE A 399 -20.71 -1.19 22.34
CA ILE A 399 -20.13 -2.25 21.53
C ILE A 399 -19.16 -1.62 20.53
N LYS A 400 -17.92 -2.08 20.51
CA LYS A 400 -16.90 -1.53 19.61
C LYS A 400 -17.10 -2.06 18.19
N ALA A 401 -17.34 -1.16 17.23
CA ALA A 401 -17.60 -1.52 15.84
C ALA A 401 -16.38 -1.27 14.95
N PHE A 402 -15.91 -2.31 14.23
CA PHE A 402 -14.93 -2.22 13.17
C PHE A 402 -15.61 -2.29 11.80
N ILE A 403 -15.07 -1.55 10.82
CA ILE A 403 -15.64 -1.48 9.47
C ILE A 403 -14.56 -1.82 8.44
N HIS A 404 -14.86 -2.70 7.48
CA HIS A 404 -13.98 -2.96 6.34
C HIS A 404 -13.90 -1.75 5.41
N VAL A 405 -12.67 -1.39 5.03
CA VAL A 405 -12.40 -0.24 4.15
C VAL A 405 -11.51 -0.67 2.99
N PRO A 406 -12.08 -1.01 1.84
CA PRO A 406 -11.34 -1.54 0.68
C PRO A 406 -10.69 -0.46 -0.22
N SER A 407 -10.85 0.83 0.10
CA SER A 407 -10.27 1.92 -0.70
C SER A 407 -10.09 3.21 0.12
N GLN A 408 -9.16 4.06 -0.32
CA GLN A 408 -8.93 5.37 0.31
C GLN A 408 -10.17 6.28 0.21
N THR A 409 -10.88 6.26 -0.91
CA THR A 409 -12.12 7.04 -1.07
C THR A 409 -13.17 6.71 -0.02
N LEU A 410 -13.34 5.41 0.29
CA LEU A 410 -14.25 5.00 1.37
C LEU A 410 -13.71 5.38 2.75
N LEU A 411 -12.38 5.31 2.96
CA LEU A 411 -11.79 5.78 4.21
C LEU A 411 -12.08 7.27 4.43
N ASP A 412 -11.93 8.11 3.41
CA ASP A 412 -12.24 9.53 3.48
C ASP A 412 -13.69 9.82 3.87
N ILE A 413 -14.63 9.06 3.30
CA ILE A 413 -16.04 9.15 3.63
C ILE A 413 -16.28 8.73 5.09
N PHE A 414 -15.73 7.60 5.49
CA PHE A 414 -15.95 7.04 6.83
C PHE A 414 -15.31 7.89 7.94
N LEU A 415 -14.15 8.50 7.66
CA LEU A 415 -13.52 9.46 8.56
C LEU A 415 -14.40 10.71 8.77
N LYS A 416 -14.99 11.25 7.70
CA LYS A 416 -15.93 12.39 7.77
C LYS A 416 -17.19 12.03 8.56
N GLU A 417 -17.65 10.78 8.51
CA GLU A 417 -18.77 10.27 9.29
C GLU A 417 -18.42 9.92 10.75
N GLY A 418 -17.14 10.08 11.13
CA GLY A 418 -16.64 9.92 12.49
C GLY A 418 -16.18 8.52 12.88
N ALA A 419 -16.10 7.57 11.95
CA ALA A 419 -15.59 6.22 12.23
C ALA A 419 -14.11 6.24 12.66
N LYS A 420 -13.74 5.36 13.60
CA LYS A 420 -12.41 5.28 14.20
C LYS A 420 -11.78 3.87 14.20
N ASN A 421 -12.57 2.84 13.92
CA ASN A 421 -12.10 1.46 13.98
C ASN A 421 -12.24 0.81 12.59
N PHE A 422 -11.13 0.37 12.00
CA PHE A 422 -11.08 -0.07 10.61
C PHE A 422 -10.43 -1.44 10.45
N VAL A 423 -10.82 -2.13 9.38
CA VAL A 423 -10.11 -3.29 8.84
C VAL A 423 -9.68 -2.96 7.41
N PHE A 424 -8.37 -3.05 7.14
CA PHE A 424 -7.78 -2.86 5.82
C PHE A 424 -7.42 -4.22 5.23
N GLU A 425 -8.35 -4.78 4.46
CA GLU A 425 -8.24 -6.12 3.90
C GLU A 425 -7.83 -6.08 2.43
N GLY A 426 -6.63 -6.58 2.13
CA GLY A 426 -6.10 -6.67 0.78
C GLY A 426 -6.61 -7.88 -0.01
N ARG A 427 -6.34 -7.84 -1.33
CA ARG A 427 -6.77 -8.85 -2.30
C ARG A 427 -6.24 -10.27 -2.05
N GLU A 428 -5.23 -10.43 -1.21
CA GLU A 428 -4.64 -11.71 -0.83
C GLU A 428 -5.52 -12.57 0.09
N SER A 429 -6.60 -12.00 0.62
CA SER A 429 -7.55 -12.72 1.47
C SER A 429 -8.36 -13.76 0.70
N GLY A 430 -8.98 -14.69 1.43
CA GLY A 430 -9.90 -15.71 0.88
C GLY A 430 -11.34 -15.25 0.85
N GLY A 431 -12.15 -15.86 -0.02
CA GLY A 431 -13.55 -15.47 -0.19
C GLY A 431 -13.71 -14.20 -1.02
N HIS A 432 -14.65 -13.34 -0.66
CA HIS A 432 -14.89 -12.09 -1.39
C HIS A 432 -13.74 -11.11 -1.18
N ILE A 433 -13.14 -10.64 -2.28
CA ILE A 433 -11.95 -9.81 -2.28
C ILE A 433 -12.17 -8.43 -2.90
N GLY A 434 -11.45 -7.44 -2.39
CA GLY A 434 -11.36 -6.12 -2.99
C GLY A 434 -10.43 -6.06 -4.20
N PRO A 435 -10.39 -4.92 -4.93
CA PRO A 435 -9.58 -4.79 -6.13
C PRO A 435 -8.09 -4.58 -5.87
N LEU A 436 -7.70 -4.04 -4.71
CA LEU A 436 -6.34 -3.61 -4.42
C LEU A 436 -5.57 -4.66 -3.61
N SER A 437 -4.30 -4.89 -3.97
CA SER A 437 -3.39 -5.71 -3.16
C SER A 437 -3.14 -5.07 -1.80
N SER A 438 -2.68 -5.89 -0.84
CA SER A 438 -2.35 -5.43 0.52
C SER A 438 -1.32 -4.30 0.49
N PHE A 439 -0.27 -4.39 -0.33
CA PHE A 439 0.75 -3.35 -0.43
C PHE A 439 0.18 -2.00 -0.84
N ILE A 440 -0.67 -1.97 -1.87
CA ILE A 440 -1.30 -0.74 -2.35
C ILE A 440 -2.29 -0.20 -1.32
N LEU A 441 -3.19 -1.07 -0.82
CA LEU A 441 -4.23 -0.64 0.11
C LEU A 441 -3.62 -0.13 1.41
N TRP A 442 -2.70 -0.88 2.02
CA TRP A 442 -2.09 -0.52 3.31
C TRP A 442 -1.24 0.74 3.19
N GLU A 443 -0.42 0.87 2.14
CA GLU A 443 0.39 2.08 1.87
C GLU A 443 -0.49 3.34 1.85
N ARG A 444 -1.57 3.31 1.06
CA ARG A 444 -2.48 4.45 0.92
C ARG A 444 -3.27 4.75 2.19
N GLN A 445 -3.73 3.72 2.91
CA GLN A 445 -4.50 3.90 4.14
C GLN A 445 -3.62 4.44 5.28
N ILE A 446 -2.38 3.96 5.39
CA ILE A 446 -1.41 4.49 6.36
C ILE A 446 -1.13 5.97 6.05
N TYR A 447 -0.80 6.27 4.79
CA TYR A 447 -0.55 7.65 4.34
C TYR A 447 -1.73 8.56 4.64
N ARG A 448 -2.95 8.09 4.39
CA ARG A 448 -4.17 8.86 4.65
C ARG A 448 -4.41 9.10 6.14
N LEU A 449 -4.28 8.06 6.98
CA LEU A 449 -4.47 8.19 8.43
C LEU A 449 -3.43 9.09 9.08
N LEU A 450 -2.19 9.12 8.56
CA LEU A 450 -1.13 10.00 9.08
C LEU A 450 -1.45 11.49 8.95
N LYS A 451 -2.46 11.87 8.15
CA LYS A 451 -2.98 13.24 8.03
C LYS A 451 -3.99 13.62 9.13
N GLU A 452 -4.41 12.66 9.99
CA GLU A 452 -5.34 12.91 11.09
C GLU A 452 -4.58 13.42 12.34
N ASP A 453 -5.16 14.39 13.06
CA ASP A 453 -4.52 15.05 14.21
C ASP A 453 -4.39 14.12 15.43
N ASN A 454 -5.42 13.30 15.72
CA ASN A 454 -5.47 12.44 16.92
C ASN A 454 -5.49 10.96 16.55
N LEU A 455 -4.32 10.39 16.28
CA LEU A 455 -4.19 8.97 15.92
C LEU A 455 -4.45 8.01 17.09
N SER A 456 -4.39 8.45 18.35
CA SER A 456 -4.69 7.58 19.51
C SER A 456 -6.16 7.17 19.58
N ALA A 457 -7.06 7.88 18.89
CA ALA A 457 -8.47 7.52 18.78
C ALA A 457 -8.70 6.29 17.86
N PHE A 458 -7.77 5.98 16.96
CA PHE A 458 -7.96 4.98 15.92
C PHE A 458 -7.52 3.59 16.34
N SER A 459 -8.28 2.59 15.89
CA SER A 459 -7.90 1.16 15.96
C SER A 459 -7.95 0.56 14.55
N VAL A 460 -6.90 -0.15 14.16
CA VAL A 460 -6.77 -0.69 12.80
C VAL A 460 -6.33 -2.15 12.85
N PHE A 461 -7.06 -3.01 12.17
CA PHE A 461 -6.61 -4.35 11.80
C PHE A 461 -6.16 -4.35 10.34
N PHE A 462 -4.94 -4.84 10.09
CA PHE A 462 -4.45 -5.16 8.76
C PHE A 462 -4.78 -6.62 8.44
N ALA A 463 -5.27 -6.90 7.23
CA ALA A 463 -5.72 -8.21 6.80
C ALA A 463 -5.34 -8.51 5.35
N GLY A 464 -5.09 -9.79 5.04
CA GLY A 464 -4.68 -10.29 3.73
C GLY A 464 -3.22 -10.73 3.68
N GLY A 465 -2.96 -12.03 3.53
CA GLY A 465 -1.62 -12.60 3.37
C GLY A 465 -0.78 -12.74 4.66
N ILE A 466 -1.38 -12.60 5.85
CA ILE A 466 -0.70 -12.65 7.14
C ILE A 466 -0.88 -14.06 7.76
N HIS A 467 0.25 -14.69 8.20
CA HIS A 467 0.20 -16.06 8.73
C HIS A 467 1.35 -16.45 9.65
N ASP A 468 2.44 -15.67 9.68
CA ASP A 468 3.67 -16.00 10.41
C ASP A 468 4.42 -14.77 10.92
N ALA A 469 5.61 -14.98 11.47
CA ALA A 469 6.49 -13.92 11.98
C ALA A 469 6.94 -12.94 10.90
N PHE A 470 7.23 -13.43 9.69
CA PHE A 470 7.70 -12.59 8.58
C PHE A 470 6.61 -11.64 8.11
N SER A 471 5.41 -12.15 7.82
CA SER A 471 4.27 -11.37 7.38
C SER A 471 3.76 -10.39 8.45
N SER A 472 3.83 -10.78 9.72
CA SER A 472 3.50 -9.93 10.86
C SER A 472 4.53 -8.83 11.10
N ALA A 473 5.85 -9.15 10.94
CA ALA A 473 6.91 -8.14 10.97
C ALA A 473 6.73 -7.09 9.86
N PHE A 474 6.28 -7.53 8.69
CA PHE A 474 5.93 -6.63 7.58
C PHE A 474 4.92 -5.57 8.02
N VAL A 475 3.79 -6.01 8.62
CA VAL A 475 2.76 -5.10 9.16
C VAL A 475 3.33 -4.20 10.26
N SER A 476 4.14 -4.75 11.16
CA SER A 476 4.76 -4.00 12.26
C SER A 476 5.66 -2.87 11.75
N ILE A 477 6.44 -3.12 10.70
CA ILE A 477 7.34 -2.10 10.11
C ILE A 477 6.51 -1.04 9.37
N MET A 478 5.59 -1.46 8.49
CA MET A 478 4.76 -0.54 7.73
C MET A 478 3.95 0.40 8.62
N SER A 479 3.33 -0.13 9.67
CA SER A 479 2.43 0.61 10.56
C SER A 479 3.14 1.31 11.73
N SER A 480 4.47 1.19 11.84
CA SER A 480 5.26 1.73 12.96
C SER A 480 5.05 3.21 13.19
N THR A 481 4.87 4.01 12.13
CA THR A 481 4.60 5.44 12.20
C THR A 481 3.21 5.76 12.77
N LEU A 482 2.21 4.96 12.47
CA LEU A 482 0.86 5.08 13.06
C LEU A 482 0.90 4.73 14.56
N ASP A 483 1.57 3.63 14.90
CA ASP A 483 1.74 3.19 16.30
C ASP A 483 2.54 4.21 17.11
N ALA A 484 3.60 4.79 16.56
CA ALA A 484 4.40 5.83 17.20
C ALA A 484 3.55 7.06 17.56
N LYS A 485 2.56 7.40 16.74
CA LYS A 485 1.60 8.48 16.96
C LYS A 485 0.37 8.07 17.77
N GLY A 486 0.35 6.85 18.32
CA GLY A 486 -0.67 6.39 19.27
C GLY A 486 -1.77 5.50 18.71
N ALA A 487 -1.85 5.27 17.42
CA ALA A 487 -2.84 4.35 16.85
C ALA A 487 -2.71 2.93 17.41
N LYS A 488 -3.83 2.23 17.51
CA LYS A 488 -3.91 0.87 18.05
C LYS A 488 -3.95 -0.10 16.87
N ILE A 489 -2.89 -0.88 16.71
CA ILE A 489 -2.64 -1.71 15.53
C ILE A 489 -2.71 -3.19 15.88
N GLY A 490 -3.34 -3.98 15.00
CA GLY A 490 -3.41 -5.42 15.06
C GLY A 490 -3.50 -6.05 13.68
N VAL A 491 -3.57 -7.37 13.64
CA VAL A 491 -3.75 -8.16 12.43
C VAL A 491 -5.03 -8.98 12.49
N LEU A 492 -5.71 -9.11 11.36
CA LEU A 492 -6.86 -9.98 11.20
C LEU A 492 -6.49 -11.06 10.18
N MET A 493 -6.68 -12.30 10.58
CA MET A 493 -6.38 -13.49 9.78
C MET A 493 -7.66 -14.30 9.55
N GLY A 494 -7.82 -14.85 8.37
CA GLY A 494 -8.88 -15.81 8.04
C GLY A 494 -8.27 -17.16 7.66
N SER A 495 -7.67 -17.23 6.48
CA SER A 495 -7.17 -18.48 5.89
C SER A 495 -6.16 -19.23 6.75
N SER A 496 -5.37 -18.54 7.56
CA SER A 496 -4.37 -19.16 8.46
C SER A 496 -5.03 -20.10 9.48
N TYR A 497 -6.23 -19.77 9.92
CA TYR A 497 -6.99 -20.60 10.85
C TYR A 497 -7.47 -21.93 10.27
N LEU A 498 -7.56 -22.04 8.92
CA LEU A 498 -7.95 -23.29 8.26
C LEU A 498 -6.89 -24.41 8.39
N TYR A 499 -5.65 -24.03 8.73
CA TYR A 499 -4.54 -24.95 8.95
C TYR A 499 -4.39 -25.36 10.42
N THR A 500 -5.30 -24.92 11.31
CA THR A 500 -5.22 -25.29 12.73
C THR A 500 -5.96 -26.58 13.02
N LYS A 501 -5.43 -27.37 13.96
CA LYS A 501 -6.04 -28.63 14.42
C LYS A 501 -7.44 -28.39 14.96
N GLU A 502 -7.58 -27.33 15.73
CA GLU A 502 -8.84 -26.97 16.38
C GLU A 502 -9.95 -26.61 15.38
N ALA A 503 -9.62 -26.16 14.16
CA ALA A 503 -10.62 -25.94 13.11
C ALA A 503 -11.31 -27.25 12.68
N VAL A 504 -10.58 -28.37 12.69
CA VAL A 504 -11.12 -29.71 12.39
C VAL A 504 -11.75 -30.34 13.63
N GLU A 505 -11.10 -30.28 14.79
CA GLU A 505 -11.59 -30.87 16.04
C GLU A 505 -12.94 -30.32 16.46
N THR A 506 -13.14 -29.00 16.30
CA THR A 506 -14.43 -28.32 16.58
C THR A 506 -15.45 -28.43 15.45
N LYS A 507 -15.09 -29.06 14.35
CA LYS A 507 -15.92 -29.19 13.13
C LYS A 507 -16.25 -27.83 12.46
N ALA A 508 -15.41 -26.83 12.66
CA ALA A 508 -15.47 -25.60 11.88
C ALA A 508 -15.27 -25.90 10.40
N ILE A 509 -14.36 -26.80 10.07
CA ILE A 509 -14.21 -27.42 8.75
C ILE A 509 -14.07 -28.95 8.89
N LEU A 510 -14.27 -29.66 7.78
CA LEU A 510 -14.01 -31.10 7.71
C LEU A 510 -12.53 -31.36 7.34
N PRO A 511 -11.99 -32.56 7.70
CA PRO A 511 -10.61 -32.93 7.41
C PRO A 511 -10.24 -32.78 5.92
N GLU A 512 -11.14 -33.09 5.00
CA GLU A 512 -10.88 -33.01 3.56
C GLU A 512 -10.62 -31.55 3.09
N PHE A 513 -11.25 -30.55 3.72
CA PHE A 513 -10.91 -29.14 3.45
C PHE A 513 -9.46 -28.84 3.82
N GLN A 514 -9.05 -29.21 5.02
CA GLN A 514 -7.71 -28.93 5.51
C GLN A 514 -6.65 -29.68 4.70
N LYS A 515 -6.92 -30.95 4.36
CA LYS A 515 -6.06 -31.77 3.52
C LYS A 515 -5.83 -31.11 2.15
N LEU A 516 -6.92 -30.69 1.47
CA LEU A 516 -6.83 -29.98 0.19
C LEU A 516 -6.07 -28.66 0.32
N ALA A 517 -6.29 -27.91 1.40
CA ALA A 517 -5.59 -26.65 1.64
C ALA A 517 -4.06 -26.83 1.83
N ILE A 518 -3.63 -27.99 2.35
CA ILE A 518 -2.21 -28.35 2.52
C ILE A 518 -1.60 -28.87 1.21
N GLU A 519 -2.37 -29.64 0.43
CA GLU A 519 -1.89 -30.27 -0.80
C GLU A 519 -1.85 -29.29 -1.98
N GLU A 520 -2.85 -28.41 -2.10
CA GLU A 520 -2.97 -27.45 -3.18
C GLU A 520 -2.26 -26.13 -2.87
N ASN A 521 -1.33 -25.75 -3.69
CA ASN A 521 -0.54 -24.53 -3.56
C ASN A 521 -0.94 -23.39 -4.53
N ALA A 522 -2.10 -23.49 -5.17
CA ALA A 522 -2.58 -22.52 -6.13
C ALA A 522 -3.98 -22.02 -5.77
N THR A 523 -4.16 -20.71 -5.84
CA THR A 523 -5.49 -20.08 -5.75
C THR A 523 -5.93 -19.54 -7.08
N VAL A 524 -7.23 -19.45 -7.26
CA VAL A 524 -7.89 -18.87 -8.43
C VAL A 524 -8.94 -17.87 -8.00
N ILE A 525 -9.21 -16.89 -8.87
CA ILE A 525 -10.26 -15.90 -8.66
C ILE A 525 -11.44 -16.24 -9.55
N LEU A 526 -12.59 -16.49 -8.94
CA LEU A 526 -13.86 -16.65 -9.62
C LEU A 526 -14.53 -15.28 -9.68
N GLN A 527 -14.82 -14.82 -10.90
CA GLN A 527 -15.53 -13.58 -11.14
C GLN A 527 -16.88 -13.87 -11.73
N ALA A 528 -17.93 -13.76 -10.92
CA ALA A 528 -19.31 -13.91 -11.38
C ALA A 528 -19.80 -12.64 -12.09
N ALA A 529 -19.52 -11.46 -11.53
CA ALA A 529 -19.87 -10.15 -12.08
C ALA A 529 -18.74 -9.14 -11.85
N PRO A 530 -18.72 -7.97 -12.52
CA PRO A 530 -17.78 -6.90 -12.22
C PRO A 530 -17.85 -6.48 -10.75
N GLY A 531 -16.70 -6.49 -10.06
CA GLY A 531 -16.61 -6.18 -8.63
C GLY A 531 -17.07 -7.29 -7.68
N GLN A 532 -17.46 -8.44 -8.21
CA GLN A 532 -17.81 -9.64 -7.42
C GLN A 532 -16.78 -10.74 -7.72
N GLU A 533 -15.69 -10.68 -7.00
CA GLU A 533 -14.58 -11.61 -7.12
C GLU A 533 -14.44 -12.44 -5.85
N THR A 534 -14.27 -13.75 -6.02
CA THR A 534 -14.08 -14.70 -4.93
C THR A 534 -12.79 -15.47 -5.12
N GLN A 535 -11.91 -15.46 -4.12
CA GLN A 535 -10.66 -16.20 -4.12
C GLN A 535 -10.81 -17.53 -3.41
N SER A 536 -10.38 -18.61 -4.07
CA SER A 536 -10.46 -19.97 -3.57
C SER A 536 -9.28 -20.82 -4.02
N LEU A 537 -9.12 -22.02 -3.44
CA LEU A 537 -8.22 -23.05 -3.99
C LEU A 537 -8.62 -23.40 -5.42
N LYS A 538 -7.61 -23.76 -6.20
CA LYS A 538 -7.86 -24.46 -7.47
C LYS A 538 -8.48 -25.83 -7.16
N SER A 539 -9.64 -26.14 -7.74
CA SER A 539 -10.40 -27.35 -7.49
C SER A 539 -11.19 -27.77 -8.73
N PRO A 540 -11.71 -29.00 -8.83
CA PRO A 540 -12.58 -29.41 -9.94
C PRO A 540 -13.75 -28.46 -10.15
N PHE A 541 -14.37 -27.95 -9.07
CA PHE A 541 -15.44 -26.98 -9.19
C PHE A 541 -14.97 -25.66 -9.83
N THR A 542 -13.79 -25.15 -9.50
CA THR A 542 -13.29 -23.90 -10.08
C THR A 542 -12.97 -24.05 -11.57
N GLU A 543 -12.52 -25.22 -11.98
CA GLU A 543 -12.32 -25.54 -13.41
C GLU A 543 -13.67 -25.65 -14.16
N TYR A 544 -14.66 -26.28 -13.54
CA TYR A 544 -16.01 -26.32 -14.07
C TYR A 544 -16.62 -24.93 -14.23
N PHE A 545 -16.48 -24.07 -13.21
CA PHE A 545 -16.93 -22.67 -13.26
C PHE A 545 -16.30 -21.92 -14.43
N GLY A 546 -14.99 -22.07 -14.63
CA GLY A 546 -14.27 -21.45 -15.75
C GLY A 546 -14.82 -21.86 -17.11
N LYS A 547 -15.02 -23.16 -17.32
CA LYS A 547 -15.61 -23.71 -18.56
C LYS A 547 -17.03 -23.21 -18.80
N GLU A 548 -17.88 -23.17 -17.78
CA GLU A 548 -19.24 -22.64 -17.89
C GLU A 548 -19.25 -21.14 -18.19
N LYS A 549 -18.35 -20.37 -17.58
CA LYS A 549 -18.18 -18.94 -17.88
C LYS A 549 -17.83 -18.74 -19.36
N GLU A 550 -16.85 -19.46 -19.89
CA GLU A 550 -16.47 -19.38 -21.31
C GLU A 550 -17.64 -19.75 -22.23
N LYS A 551 -18.37 -20.81 -21.90
CA LYS A 551 -19.55 -21.27 -22.66
C LYS A 551 -20.67 -20.21 -22.65
N LEU A 552 -20.98 -19.61 -21.50
CA LEU A 552 -21.99 -18.55 -21.39
C LEU A 552 -21.58 -17.29 -22.18
N GLN A 553 -20.31 -16.93 -22.19
CA GLN A 553 -19.77 -15.80 -22.95
C GLN A 553 -19.85 -16.02 -24.48
N GLN A 554 -19.81 -17.25 -24.94
CA GLN A 554 -19.99 -17.61 -26.36
C GLN A 554 -21.46 -17.58 -26.80
N GLN A 555 -22.41 -17.62 -25.86
CA GLN A 555 -23.83 -17.49 -26.12
C GLN A 555 -24.18 -16.00 -26.20
N ASN A 556 -25.00 -15.60 -27.16
CA ASN A 556 -25.47 -14.21 -27.29
C ASN A 556 -26.45 -13.82 -26.15
N LEU A 557 -26.03 -14.01 -24.90
CA LEU A 557 -26.79 -13.66 -23.71
C LEU A 557 -26.41 -12.25 -23.24
N ASP A 558 -27.38 -11.58 -22.58
CA ASP A 558 -27.09 -10.33 -21.89
C ASP A 558 -26.09 -10.55 -20.75
N SER A 559 -25.16 -9.61 -20.55
CA SER A 559 -24.15 -9.69 -19.49
C SER A 559 -24.76 -9.93 -18.12
N LYS A 560 -25.90 -9.33 -17.83
CA LYS A 560 -26.60 -9.47 -16.55
C LYS A 560 -27.14 -10.88 -16.35
N GLU A 561 -27.61 -11.53 -17.42
CA GLU A 561 -28.06 -12.93 -17.37
C GLU A 561 -26.89 -13.88 -17.13
N ILE A 562 -25.73 -13.64 -17.78
CA ILE A 562 -24.50 -14.39 -17.52
C ILE A 562 -24.10 -14.28 -16.04
N TRP A 563 -24.13 -13.07 -15.47
CA TRP A 563 -23.79 -12.85 -14.07
C TRP A 563 -24.69 -13.61 -13.10
N ILE A 564 -26.01 -13.57 -13.33
CA ILE A 564 -26.98 -14.30 -12.50
C ILE A 564 -26.69 -15.82 -12.53
N ARG A 565 -26.47 -16.39 -13.72
CA ARG A 565 -26.17 -17.81 -13.85
C ARG A 565 -24.87 -18.22 -13.17
N LEU A 566 -23.82 -17.37 -13.25
CA LEU A 566 -22.55 -17.61 -12.59
C LEU A 566 -22.66 -17.50 -11.06
N GLU A 567 -23.47 -16.58 -10.55
CA GLU A 567 -23.75 -16.50 -9.12
C GLU A 567 -24.52 -17.73 -8.60
N GLU A 568 -25.51 -18.20 -9.37
CA GLU A 568 -26.26 -19.40 -9.04
C GLU A 568 -25.35 -20.65 -8.93
N LEU A 569 -24.30 -20.75 -9.75
CA LEU A 569 -23.31 -21.82 -9.64
C LEU A 569 -22.58 -21.83 -8.31
N ASN A 570 -22.34 -20.67 -7.70
CA ASN A 570 -21.63 -20.54 -6.43
C ASN A 570 -22.50 -20.83 -5.21
N LEU A 571 -23.83 -20.83 -5.36
CA LEU A 571 -24.75 -21.00 -4.23
C LEU A 571 -24.56 -22.36 -3.54
N GLY A 572 -24.35 -22.32 -2.22
CA GLY A 572 -24.21 -23.52 -1.40
C GLY A 572 -22.86 -24.24 -1.46
N ARG A 573 -21.98 -23.90 -2.41
CA ARG A 573 -20.70 -24.56 -2.64
C ARG A 573 -19.72 -24.44 -1.46
N SER A 574 -19.72 -23.30 -0.78
CA SER A 574 -18.94 -23.12 0.46
C SER A 574 -19.41 -24.05 1.59
N ARG A 575 -20.70 -24.34 1.72
CA ARG A 575 -21.22 -25.33 2.68
C ARG A 575 -20.77 -26.74 2.34
N ILE A 576 -20.74 -27.09 1.05
CA ILE A 576 -20.22 -28.37 0.59
C ILE A 576 -18.74 -28.48 1.01
N ALA A 577 -17.94 -27.48 0.70
CA ALA A 577 -16.52 -27.48 1.04
C ALA A 577 -16.25 -27.60 2.55
N THR A 578 -17.00 -26.88 3.39
CA THR A 578 -16.74 -26.80 4.84
C THR A 578 -17.41 -27.89 5.66
N LYS A 579 -18.64 -28.28 5.29
CA LYS A 579 -19.49 -29.18 6.10
C LYS A 579 -19.87 -30.49 5.37
N GLY A 580 -19.47 -30.66 4.10
CA GLY A 580 -19.82 -31.85 3.30
C GLY A 580 -21.35 -32.03 3.11
N ILE A 581 -22.10 -30.91 3.04
CA ILE A 581 -23.56 -30.93 2.97
C ILE A 581 -24.04 -30.17 1.73
N GLU A 582 -24.81 -30.86 0.89
CA GLU A 582 -25.49 -30.28 -0.25
C GLU A 582 -26.99 -30.11 0.04
N ARG A 583 -27.58 -29.03 -0.45
CA ARG A 583 -29.04 -28.84 -0.42
C ARG A 583 -29.63 -29.33 -1.73
N ILE A 584 -30.52 -30.32 -1.67
CA ILE A 584 -31.27 -30.84 -2.81
C ILE A 584 -32.75 -30.58 -2.52
N GLY A 585 -33.33 -29.58 -3.17
CA GLY A 585 -34.66 -29.09 -2.84
C GLY A 585 -34.74 -28.57 -1.42
N THR A 586 -35.55 -29.19 -0.55
CA THR A 586 -35.69 -28.86 0.88
C THR A 586 -34.71 -29.61 1.77
N ASP A 587 -34.10 -30.71 1.27
CA ASP A 587 -33.32 -31.63 2.08
C ASP A 587 -31.84 -31.28 2.12
N LEU A 588 -31.20 -31.59 3.25
CA LEU A 588 -29.77 -31.49 3.46
C LEU A 588 -29.15 -32.89 3.40
N VAL A 589 -28.37 -33.16 2.35
CA VAL A 589 -27.75 -34.44 2.10
C VAL A 589 -26.28 -34.39 2.43
N LYS A 590 -25.76 -35.35 3.21
CA LYS A 590 -24.35 -35.54 3.43
C LYS A 590 -23.68 -36.12 2.19
N LEU A 591 -22.55 -35.54 1.82
CA LEU A 591 -21.71 -36.01 0.72
C LEU A 591 -20.53 -36.82 1.29
N ASN A 592 -19.99 -37.73 0.47
CA ASN A 592 -18.72 -38.38 0.76
C ASN A 592 -17.56 -37.42 0.41
N GLU A 593 -16.31 -37.78 0.78
CA GLU A 593 -15.12 -36.95 0.60
C GLU A 593 -14.84 -36.62 -0.89
N GLU A 594 -15.07 -37.56 -1.79
CA GLU A 594 -14.87 -37.39 -3.25
C GLU A 594 -15.86 -36.37 -3.80
N GLU A 595 -17.15 -36.50 -3.48
CA GLU A 595 -18.18 -35.53 -3.86
C GLU A 595 -17.96 -34.16 -3.25
N GLN A 596 -17.48 -34.10 -1.99
CA GLN A 596 -17.10 -32.85 -1.32
C GLN A 596 -15.97 -32.17 -2.09
N LYS A 597 -14.91 -32.92 -2.47
CA LYS A 597 -13.77 -32.42 -3.25
C LYS A 597 -14.20 -31.89 -4.61
N GLU A 598 -15.04 -32.66 -5.32
CA GLU A 598 -15.49 -32.33 -6.68
C GLU A 598 -16.39 -31.09 -6.72
N LYS A 599 -17.34 -30.96 -5.77
CA LYS A 599 -18.39 -29.96 -5.81
C LYS A 599 -18.11 -28.72 -4.93
N GLY A 600 -17.14 -28.78 -4.03
CA GLY A 600 -16.87 -27.74 -3.04
C GLY A 600 -16.16 -26.50 -3.60
N LEU A 601 -16.54 -25.32 -3.10
CA LEU A 601 -15.82 -24.06 -3.28
C LEU A 601 -15.01 -23.77 -2.01
N TYR A 602 -13.71 -23.97 -2.07
CA TYR A 602 -12.76 -23.89 -0.96
C TYR A 602 -12.18 -22.48 -0.85
N MET A 603 -12.91 -21.59 -0.17
CA MET A 603 -12.52 -20.18 -0.01
C MET A 603 -11.29 -20.08 0.88
N ILE A 604 -10.17 -19.66 0.29
CA ILE A 604 -8.88 -19.49 0.96
C ILE A 604 -8.07 -18.43 0.22
N GLY A 605 -7.23 -17.68 0.96
CA GLY A 605 -6.38 -16.63 0.41
C GLY A 605 -5.06 -17.15 -0.15
N GLN A 606 -4.28 -16.23 -0.71
CA GLN A 606 -3.02 -16.53 -1.39
C GLN A 606 -1.95 -17.15 -0.48
N ILE A 607 -2.13 -17.16 0.85
CA ILE A 607 -1.24 -17.88 1.77
C ILE A 607 -1.19 -19.39 1.48
N ALA A 608 -2.18 -19.96 0.80
CA ALA A 608 -2.16 -21.34 0.34
C ALA A 608 -0.92 -21.65 -0.51
N ALA A 609 -0.41 -20.66 -1.26
CA ALA A 609 0.81 -20.80 -2.04
C ALA A 609 2.12 -20.81 -1.22
N LEU A 610 2.06 -20.70 0.11
CA LEU A 610 3.22 -20.62 0.99
C LEU A 610 3.54 -21.95 1.70
N ASN A 611 3.07 -23.07 1.15
CA ASN A 611 3.31 -24.44 1.67
C ASN A 611 2.99 -24.56 3.17
N GLN A 612 1.77 -24.20 3.54
CA GLN A 612 1.30 -24.26 4.91
C GLN A 612 1.29 -25.68 5.46
N LYS A 613 1.42 -25.79 6.77
CA LYS A 613 1.36 -27.07 7.50
C LYS A 613 0.33 -26.98 8.61
N GLU A 614 -0.17 -28.13 9.04
CA GLU A 614 -1.01 -28.22 10.21
C GLU A 614 -0.25 -27.73 11.46
N MET A 615 -0.93 -26.92 12.28
CA MET A 615 -0.40 -26.37 13.54
C MET A 615 -1.53 -26.21 14.57
N THR A 616 -1.21 -25.89 15.80
CA THR A 616 -2.20 -25.48 16.80
C THR A 616 -2.46 -23.98 16.76
N LEU A 617 -3.57 -23.53 17.36
CA LEU A 617 -3.85 -22.09 17.51
C LEU A 617 -2.77 -21.37 18.32
N ASP A 618 -2.25 -22.01 19.37
CA ASP A 618 -1.16 -21.45 20.18
C ASP A 618 0.13 -21.26 19.35
N GLU A 619 0.47 -22.22 18.48
CA GLU A 619 1.62 -22.11 17.56
C GLU A 619 1.39 -20.97 16.57
N LEU A 620 0.21 -20.87 15.95
CA LEU A 620 -0.13 -19.79 15.02
C LEU A 620 0.01 -18.42 15.68
N HIS A 621 -0.60 -18.23 16.84
CA HIS A 621 -0.57 -16.94 17.53
C HIS A 621 0.84 -16.59 18.04
N LYS A 622 1.61 -17.59 18.47
CA LYS A 622 3.01 -17.42 18.84
C LYS A 622 3.85 -16.97 17.65
N HIS A 623 3.73 -17.65 16.50
CA HIS A 623 4.45 -17.27 15.28
C HIS A 623 4.16 -15.80 14.91
N VAL A 624 2.91 -15.38 14.97
CA VAL A 624 2.49 -14.03 14.54
C VAL A 624 2.86 -12.94 15.55
N ALA A 625 2.78 -13.20 16.88
CA ALA A 625 2.90 -12.14 17.89
C ALA A 625 4.10 -12.27 18.83
N VAL A 626 4.83 -13.39 18.81
CA VAL A 626 6.03 -13.60 19.64
C VAL A 626 7.26 -13.70 18.76
N ASP A 627 7.30 -14.65 17.81
CA ASP A 627 8.46 -14.85 16.94
C ASP A 627 8.71 -13.63 16.03
N ASN A 628 7.66 -12.87 15.69
CA ASN A 628 7.75 -11.56 15.05
C ASN A 628 8.64 -10.57 15.84
N ASN A 629 8.52 -10.53 17.17
CA ASN A 629 9.29 -9.60 17.99
C ASN A 629 10.78 -9.97 18.02
N GLU A 630 11.09 -11.28 18.01
CA GLU A 630 12.45 -11.75 17.86
C GLU A 630 13.05 -11.31 16.52
N LEU A 631 12.29 -11.49 15.44
CA LEU A 631 12.69 -11.05 14.10
C LEU A 631 12.94 -9.53 14.05
N LEU A 632 12.03 -8.73 14.60
CA LEU A 632 12.16 -7.27 14.64
C LEU A 632 13.39 -6.82 15.47
N SER A 633 13.73 -7.51 16.56
CA SER A 633 14.91 -7.20 17.38
C SER A 633 16.22 -7.46 16.65
N GLN A 634 16.22 -8.39 15.69
CA GLN A 634 17.37 -8.78 14.88
C GLN A 634 17.51 -8.00 13.56
N LEU A 635 16.60 -7.07 13.27
CA LEU A 635 16.68 -6.29 12.04
C LEU A 635 18.04 -5.58 11.93
N PRO A 636 18.64 -5.54 10.71
CA PRO A 636 19.92 -4.88 10.51
C PRO A 636 19.81 -3.38 10.76
N ASP A 637 20.90 -2.77 11.21
CA ASP A 637 21.04 -1.33 11.17
C ASP A 637 21.32 -0.92 9.71
N ILE A 638 20.34 -0.26 9.11
CA ILE A 638 20.47 0.28 7.75
C ILE A 638 21.17 1.62 7.85
N ALA A 639 22.36 1.71 7.26
CA ALA A 639 23.03 2.99 7.11
C ALA A 639 22.26 3.85 6.08
N LEU A 640 22.00 5.11 6.42
CA LEU A 640 21.60 6.08 5.42
C LEU A 640 22.70 6.18 4.38
N PRO A 641 22.38 6.26 3.07
CA PRO A 641 23.37 6.59 2.08
C PRO A 641 24.02 7.90 2.52
N THR A 642 25.31 7.86 2.80
CA THR A 642 26.05 9.11 2.84
C THR A 642 25.90 9.70 1.45
N SER A 643 25.27 10.87 1.33
CA SER A 643 25.20 11.57 0.06
C SER A 643 26.60 11.56 -0.55
N ASN A 644 26.77 11.00 -1.74
CA ASN A 644 28.01 11.10 -2.50
C ASN A 644 28.28 12.52 -3.03
N THR A 645 27.45 13.48 -2.65
CA THR A 645 27.85 14.88 -2.69
C THR A 645 29.00 15.01 -1.71
N LYS A 646 30.23 15.02 -2.23
CA LYS A 646 31.36 15.58 -1.46
C LYS A 646 30.78 16.84 -0.82
N PRO A 647 30.82 16.96 0.51
CA PRO A 647 30.43 18.21 1.14
C PRO A 647 31.16 19.30 0.37
N LEU A 648 30.45 20.27 -0.17
CA LEU A 648 31.10 21.45 -0.69
C LEU A 648 31.89 21.99 0.49
N ASP A 649 33.20 22.24 0.29
CA ASP A 649 34.05 22.86 1.29
C ASP A 649 33.64 24.34 1.48
N ILE A 650 32.33 24.54 1.77
CA ILE A 650 31.69 25.84 2.00
C ILE A 650 31.17 25.82 3.42
N ALA A 651 31.63 26.73 4.24
CA ALA A 651 31.13 26.95 5.58
C ALA A 651 30.26 28.22 5.60
N ILE A 652 29.13 28.15 6.27
CA ILE A 652 28.36 29.34 6.65
C ILE A 652 29.07 29.92 7.86
N VAL A 653 29.77 31.06 7.67
CA VAL A 653 30.59 31.70 8.71
C VAL A 653 29.87 32.82 9.40
N GLY A 654 28.75 33.31 8.88
CA GLY A 654 27.89 34.30 9.50
C GLY A 654 26.50 34.25 8.97
N ILE A 655 25.52 34.56 9.80
CA ILE A 655 24.09 34.51 9.47
C ILE A 655 23.36 35.67 10.13
N SER A 656 22.40 36.27 9.41
CA SER A 656 21.50 37.28 9.96
C SER A 656 20.13 37.21 9.31
N SER A 657 19.11 37.64 10.02
CA SER A 657 17.72 37.64 9.49
C SER A 657 16.85 38.61 10.27
N ILE A 658 15.83 39.13 9.60
CA ILE A 658 14.71 39.87 10.17
C ILE A 658 13.43 39.16 9.74
N PHE A 659 12.62 38.73 10.71
CA PHE A 659 11.38 38.04 10.48
C PHE A 659 10.21 38.66 11.23
N PRO A 660 8.97 38.30 10.92
CA PRO A 660 7.82 38.73 11.71
C PRO A 660 8.08 38.50 13.21
N ASP A 661 7.94 39.55 14.00
CA ASP A 661 8.14 39.52 15.47
C ASP A 661 9.53 39.07 15.92
N ALA A 662 10.55 39.27 15.06
CA ALA A 662 11.95 38.96 15.34
C ALA A 662 12.90 39.96 14.62
N HIS A 663 13.72 40.70 15.40
CA HIS A 663 14.70 41.68 14.92
C HIS A 663 16.02 41.02 14.52
N ASN A 664 16.27 39.80 14.96
CA ASN A 664 17.50 39.06 14.74
C ASN A 664 17.23 37.52 14.75
N ILE A 665 18.30 36.78 14.48
CA ILE A 665 18.25 35.31 14.39
C ILE A 665 17.91 34.64 15.73
N GLU A 666 18.32 35.25 16.87
CA GLU A 666 18.08 34.69 18.21
C GLU A 666 16.60 34.80 18.61
N GLU A 667 15.97 35.93 18.30
CA GLU A 667 14.54 36.13 18.50
C GLU A 667 13.73 35.24 17.60
N TYR A 668 14.15 35.07 16.33
CA TYR A 668 13.52 34.14 15.40
C TYR A 668 13.60 32.72 15.91
N TRP A 669 14.77 32.26 16.35
CA TRP A 669 14.94 30.93 16.94
C TRP A 669 14.07 30.72 18.17
N ARG A 670 14.00 31.73 19.06
CA ARG A 670 13.13 31.73 20.23
C ARG A 670 11.65 31.54 19.83
N ASN A 671 11.20 32.27 18.81
CA ASN A 671 9.83 32.16 18.32
C ASN A 671 9.53 30.75 17.77
N ILE A 672 10.48 30.12 17.08
CA ILE A 672 10.37 28.73 16.61
C ILE A 672 10.26 27.76 17.79
N VAL A 673 11.17 27.85 18.75
CA VAL A 673 11.19 26.93 19.92
C VAL A 673 9.91 27.05 20.77
N LEU A 674 9.37 28.25 20.89
CA LEU A 674 8.13 28.51 21.62
C LEU A 674 6.87 28.20 20.81
N GLY A 675 6.99 27.86 19.53
CA GLY A 675 5.85 27.65 18.65
C GLY A 675 4.97 28.90 18.48
N LYS A 676 5.61 30.11 18.56
CA LYS A 676 4.89 31.39 18.51
C LYS A 676 4.30 31.63 17.12
N ASN A 677 3.00 31.88 17.06
CA ASN A 677 2.35 32.32 15.82
C ASN A 677 2.59 33.82 15.62
N CYS A 678 3.38 34.15 14.59
CA CYS A 678 3.72 35.54 14.24
C CYS A 678 2.86 36.08 13.09
N ILE A 679 1.78 35.38 12.70
CA ILE A 679 0.78 35.89 11.77
C ILE A 679 -0.25 36.71 12.56
N THR A 680 -0.38 37.98 12.24
CA THR A 680 -1.25 38.93 12.94
C THR A 680 -2.14 39.68 11.97
N GLU A 681 -3.14 40.39 12.47
CA GLU A 681 -3.86 41.37 11.64
C GLU A 681 -2.90 42.49 11.25
N VAL A 682 -3.09 43.00 10.02
CA VAL A 682 -2.31 44.14 9.52
C VAL A 682 -2.42 45.33 10.46
N PRO A 683 -1.29 45.89 10.92
CA PRO A 683 -1.33 47.11 11.74
C PRO A 683 -1.68 48.33 10.89
N ASP A 684 -2.39 49.28 11.49
CA ASP A 684 -2.86 50.51 10.78
C ASP A 684 -1.70 51.33 10.20
N SER A 685 -0.48 51.18 10.74
CA SER A 685 0.75 51.77 10.20
C SER A 685 1.17 51.22 8.83
N ARG A 686 0.63 50.10 8.40
CA ARG A 686 0.92 49.49 7.10
C ARG A 686 -0.10 49.89 6.05
N TRP A 687 -1.38 49.69 6.34
CA TRP A 687 -2.51 50.17 5.53
C TRP A 687 -3.82 50.13 6.30
N ASN A 688 -4.76 50.98 5.90
CA ASN A 688 -6.07 51.14 6.54
C ASN A 688 -7.01 49.99 6.21
N LYS A 689 -7.36 49.15 7.18
CA LYS A 689 -8.24 47.97 7.05
C LYS A 689 -9.65 48.38 6.62
N ASP A 690 -10.20 49.48 7.15
CA ASP A 690 -11.57 49.90 6.85
C ASP A 690 -11.72 50.38 5.41
N LEU A 691 -10.62 50.80 4.81
CA LEU A 691 -10.61 51.29 3.41
C LEU A 691 -10.37 50.15 2.43
N TYR A 692 -9.46 49.22 2.72
CA TYR A 692 -8.96 48.28 1.71
C TYR A 692 -9.40 46.82 1.93
N TYR A 693 -9.88 46.43 3.14
CA TYR A 693 -10.27 45.04 3.37
C TYR A 693 -11.75 44.80 3.10
N ASP A 694 -12.03 43.77 2.28
CA ASP A 694 -13.37 43.19 2.10
C ASP A 694 -13.23 41.70 1.74
N SER A 695 -13.64 40.83 2.68
CA SER A 695 -13.50 39.37 2.53
C SER A 695 -14.26 38.77 1.35
N ASN A 696 -15.26 39.49 0.81
CA ASN A 696 -16.14 38.99 -0.24
C ASN A 696 -16.02 39.78 -1.56
N SER A 697 -15.15 40.80 -1.60
CA SER A 697 -15.01 41.62 -2.79
C SER A 697 -14.28 40.94 -3.94
N THR A 698 -14.75 41.13 -5.15
CA THR A 698 -14.06 40.82 -6.39
C THR A 698 -13.39 42.05 -7.02
N ASP A 699 -13.46 43.19 -6.33
CA ASP A 699 -12.89 44.47 -6.77
C ASP A 699 -11.36 44.42 -6.65
N THR A 700 -10.67 44.89 -7.69
CA THR A 700 -9.20 44.93 -7.74
C THR A 700 -8.55 45.87 -6.73
N ASP A 701 -9.32 46.86 -6.24
CA ASP A 701 -8.86 47.82 -5.22
C ASP A 701 -9.07 47.35 -3.77
N LYS A 702 -9.62 46.14 -3.57
CA LYS A 702 -9.83 45.54 -2.27
C LYS A 702 -8.94 44.32 -2.09
N VAL A 703 -8.60 44.05 -0.83
CA VAL A 703 -7.88 42.85 -0.42
C VAL A 703 -8.78 41.95 0.40
N VAL A 704 -8.74 40.65 0.13
CA VAL A 704 -9.62 39.63 0.76
C VAL A 704 -9.03 39.06 2.05
N SER A 705 -7.77 39.43 2.42
CA SER A 705 -7.14 39.01 3.68
C SER A 705 -6.54 40.21 4.38
N LYS A 706 -6.72 40.25 5.69
CA LYS A 706 -6.10 41.23 6.58
C LYS A 706 -5.01 40.63 7.46
N TRP A 707 -4.67 39.34 7.25
CA TRP A 707 -3.68 38.60 8.02
C TRP A 707 -2.35 38.52 7.29
N GLY A 708 -1.26 38.68 8.00
CA GLY A 708 0.08 38.58 7.44
C GLY A 708 1.17 38.50 8.49
N GLY A 709 2.37 38.14 8.05
CA GLY A 709 3.59 38.22 8.87
C GLY A 709 4.24 39.58 8.68
N PHE A 710 4.15 40.47 9.68
CA PHE A 710 4.71 41.83 9.61
C PHE A 710 6.01 41.91 10.38
N ILE A 711 7.08 42.33 9.69
CA ILE A 711 8.37 42.59 10.35
C ILE A 711 8.23 43.79 11.30
N PRO A 712 8.99 43.79 12.42
CA PRO A 712 9.00 44.91 13.37
C PRO A 712 9.48 46.20 12.71
N SER A 713 9.25 47.35 13.36
CA SER A 713 9.85 48.59 12.96
C SER A 713 11.36 48.52 13.19
N ILE A 714 12.15 48.80 12.18
CA ILE A 714 13.61 48.73 12.21
C ILE A 714 14.16 50.13 12.03
N ASP A 715 14.99 50.58 13.00
CA ASP A 715 15.71 51.81 12.88
C ASP A 715 16.90 51.65 11.94
N PHE A 716 17.07 52.62 11.04
CA PHE A 716 18.18 52.68 10.10
C PHE A 716 18.94 53.98 10.19
N ASP A 717 20.22 53.89 10.54
CA ASP A 717 21.10 55.07 10.57
C ASP A 717 21.78 55.24 9.20
N PRO A 718 21.37 56.24 8.38
CA PRO A 718 21.94 56.43 7.05
C PRO A 718 23.42 56.84 7.11
N LEU A 719 23.86 57.53 8.16
CA LEU A 719 25.26 58.00 8.31
C LEU A 719 26.24 56.83 8.46
N GLU A 720 25.80 55.75 9.12
CA GLU A 720 26.58 54.53 9.26
C GLU A 720 26.89 53.85 7.91
N PHE A 721 26.04 54.06 6.92
CA PHE A 721 26.17 53.51 5.53
C PHE A 721 26.67 54.58 4.53
N GLY A 722 27.19 55.73 5.01
CA GLY A 722 27.68 56.79 4.15
C GLY A 722 26.60 57.49 3.32
N MET A 723 25.34 57.40 3.76
CA MET A 723 24.20 57.97 3.07
C MET A 723 23.79 59.31 3.71
N THR A 724 23.32 60.24 2.91
CA THR A 724 22.71 61.45 3.44
C THR A 724 21.28 61.17 3.93
N PRO A 725 20.85 61.74 5.07
CA PRO A 725 19.47 61.52 5.55
C PRO A 725 18.38 61.91 4.52
N GLN A 726 18.66 62.88 3.70
CA GLN A 726 17.74 63.35 2.64
C GLN A 726 17.51 62.31 1.56
N SER A 727 18.44 61.40 1.29
CA SER A 727 18.30 60.35 0.26
C SER A 727 17.39 59.21 0.69
N LEU A 728 17.14 59.03 2.00
CA LEU A 728 16.30 57.93 2.48
C LEU A 728 14.89 57.90 1.88
N ALA A 729 14.28 59.03 1.69
CA ALA A 729 12.93 59.10 1.13
C ALA A 729 12.80 58.58 -0.33
N SER A 730 13.93 58.48 -1.04
CA SER A 730 13.99 58.00 -2.43
C SER A 730 14.53 56.56 -2.55
N ILE A 731 14.88 55.94 -1.46
CA ILE A 731 15.43 54.56 -1.42
C ILE A 731 14.33 53.60 -1.00
N GLU A 732 14.18 52.53 -1.76
CA GLU A 732 13.18 51.51 -1.50
C GLU A 732 13.55 50.75 -0.17
N PRO A 733 12.61 50.58 0.79
CA PRO A 733 12.89 50.03 2.12
C PRO A 733 13.59 48.67 2.11
N THR A 734 13.32 47.83 1.13
CA THR A 734 13.95 46.49 0.98
C THR A 734 15.46 46.62 0.77
N GLN A 735 15.94 47.68 0.08
CA GLN A 735 17.37 47.92 -0.11
C GLN A 735 18.06 48.28 1.23
N LEU A 736 17.42 49.13 2.05
CA LEU A 736 17.92 49.51 3.35
C LEU A 736 17.99 48.31 4.29
N LEU A 737 16.96 47.49 4.34
CA LEU A 737 16.93 46.26 5.13
C LEU A 737 17.98 45.26 4.65
N SER A 738 18.23 45.13 3.35
CA SER A 738 19.28 44.27 2.81
C SER A 738 20.67 44.69 3.26
N LEU A 739 20.97 45.99 3.30
CA LEU A 739 22.24 46.51 3.79
C LEU A 739 22.42 46.19 5.27
N LEU A 740 21.37 46.39 6.08
CA LEU A 740 21.42 46.14 7.52
C LEU A 740 21.67 44.65 7.81
N VAL A 741 20.95 43.77 7.15
CA VAL A 741 21.08 42.30 7.31
C VAL A 741 22.45 41.82 6.81
N ALA A 742 22.95 42.37 5.69
CA ALA A 742 24.28 42.04 5.18
C ALA A 742 25.37 42.45 6.17
N LYS A 743 25.30 43.66 6.75
CA LYS A 743 26.21 44.12 7.78
C LYS A 743 26.18 43.21 9.01
N GLN A 744 25.00 42.88 9.52
CA GLN A 744 24.85 41.98 10.67
C GLN A 744 25.44 40.58 10.39
N ALA A 745 25.25 40.03 9.21
CA ALA A 745 25.82 38.73 8.83
C ALA A 745 27.36 38.78 8.75
N LEU A 746 27.93 39.89 8.28
CA LEU A 746 29.38 40.09 8.28
C LEU A 746 29.92 40.27 9.68
N THR A 747 29.22 40.99 10.56
CA THR A 747 29.58 41.12 11.97
C THR A 747 29.54 39.77 12.68
N ASP A 748 28.53 38.97 12.45
CA ASP A 748 28.41 37.60 12.96
C ASP A 748 29.55 36.69 12.47
N ALA A 749 30.02 36.91 11.25
CA ALA A 749 31.21 36.26 10.70
C ALA A 749 32.55 36.75 11.26
N GLY A 750 32.54 37.74 12.18
CA GLY A 750 33.75 38.30 12.79
C GLY A 750 34.41 39.47 12.04
N TYR A 751 33.72 40.03 11.04
CA TYR A 751 34.20 41.19 10.30
C TYR A 751 33.67 42.47 10.95
N GLU A 752 34.41 43.02 11.94
CA GLU A 752 33.98 44.22 12.72
C GLU A 752 34.26 45.56 12.00
N ASN A 753 35.18 45.60 11.03
CA ASN A 753 35.57 46.83 10.32
C ASN A 753 35.44 46.68 8.82
N LEU A 754 34.27 47.03 8.32
CA LEU A 754 33.97 47.13 6.87
C LEU A 754 34.16 48.60 6.45
N SER A 755 35.38 49.12 6.46
CA SER A 755 35.70 50.42 5.88
C SER A 755 36.20 50.28 4.45
#